data_f62fe8bf176274c5c2423b7d8b15af30
#
_entry.id   f62fe8bf176274c5c2423b7d8b15af30
#
_cell.length_a   1.000
_cell.length_b   1.000
_cell.length_c   1.000
_cell.angle_alpha   90.00
_cell.angle_beta   90.00
_cell.angle_gamma   90.00
#
_symmetry.space_group_name_H-M   'P 1'
#
loop_
_entity.id
_entity.type
_entity.pdbx_description
1 polymer ?
#
loop_
_entity_poly.entity_id
_entity_poly.type
_entity_poly.pdbx_seq_one_letter_code
_entity_poly.pdbx_strand_id
1 'polypeptide(L)'
;MRIRRAPPPPPVVHFHIPPPALPIPRLRGRGWRSWRGPRTLAGVDRRPLPVRRGRSRRHAATAASGSPPGSHTEPQRPSADPGPYPRSLPCAMDWQPDEQGLQQVLQLLKDSQSPNTATQRIVQDKLKQLNQFPDFNNYLIFVLTRLKSEDEPTRSLSGLILKNNVKAHYQSFPPPVADFIKQECLNNIGDASSLIRATIGILITTIASKGELQMWPELLPQLCNLLNSEDYNTCEGAFGALQKICEDSSELLDSDALNRPLNIMIPKFLQFFKHCSPKIRSHAIACVNQFIMDRAQALMDNIDTFIEHLFALAVDDDPEVRKNVCRALVMLLEVRIDRLIPHMHSIIQYMLQRTQDHDENVALEACEFWLTLAEQPICKEVLASHLVQLIPILVNGMKYSEIDIILLKGDVEEDEAVPDSEQDIKPRFHKSRTVTLPHEAERPDGSEDAEDDDDDDALSDWNLRKCSAAALDVLANVFREELLPHLLPLLKGLLFHPEWVVKESGILVLGAIAEGCMQGMVPYLPELIPHLIQCLSDKKALVRSIACWTLSRYAHWVVSQPPDMHLKPLMTELLKRILDGNKRVQEAACSAFATLEEEACTELVPYLSYILDTLVFAFGKYQHKNLLILYDAIGTLADSVGHHLNQPEYIQKLMPPLIQKWNELKDEDKDLFPLLECLSSVATALQSGFLPYCEPVYQRCVTLVQKTLAQAMMYTQHPEQYEAPDKDFMIVALDLLSGLAEGLGGHVEQLVARSNIMTLLHSPSFPPHPLPSAGSRVCPFVTVLCWGLAPRWREIPLV
;
A
#
# COMPACT_ATOMS: atom_id res chain seq x y z
N MET A 1 -7.72 -53.15 38.13
CA MET A 1 -7.12 -51.80 38.26
C MET A 1 -5.64 -51.91 37.85
N ARG A 2 -5.30 -51.58 36.61
CA ARG A 2 -3.92 -51.43 36.12
C ARG A 2 -3.64 -49.93 36.00
N ILE A 3 -2.75 -49.46 36.85
CA ILE A 3 -2.24 -48.08 36.84
C ILE A 3 -1.35 -47.92 35.64
N ARG A 4 -1.75 -47.12 34.63
CA ARG A 4 -0.91 -46.68 33.51
C ARG A 4 0.08 -45.65 34.06
N ARG A 5 1.36 -45.94 33.98
CA ARG A 5 2.44 -44.98 34.23
C ARG A 5 2.42 -43.92 33.10
N ALA A 6 2.50 -42.65 33.49
CA ALA A 6 2.68 -41.53 32.59
C ALA A 6 4.02 -41.63 31.84
N PRO A 7 4.13 -41.18 30.60
CA PRO A 7 5.38 -41.12 29.87
C PRO A 7 6.37 -40.15 30.54
N PRO A 8 7.67 -40.36 30.39
CA PRO A 8 8.70 -39.48 30.93
C PRO A 8 8.66 -38.12 30.25
N PRO A 9 9.01 -37.02 30.95
CA PRO A 9 9.08 -35.68 30.37
C PRO A 9 10.17 -35.64 29.29
N PRO A 10 10.01 -34.76 28.26
CA PRO A 10 11.02 -34.61 27.21
C PRO A 10 12.32 -34.06 27.79
N PRO A 11 13.47 -34.33 27.14
CA PRO A 11 14.78 -33.88 27.60
C PRO A 11 14.86 -32.36 27.67
N VAL A 12 15.32 -31.85 28.80
CA VAL A 12 15.59 -30.45 29.05
C VAL A 12 16.83 -30.06 28.25
N VAL A 13 16.66 -29.31 27.19
CA VAL A 13 17.76 -28.70 26.44
C VAL A 13 18.37 -27.59 27.31
N HIS A 14 19.58 -27.82 27.79
CA HIS A 14 20.35 -26.81 28.53
C HIS A 14 21.09 -25.90 27.53
N PHE A 15 20.62 -24.66 27.37
CA PHE A 15 21.43 -23.64 26.74
C PHE A 15 22.63 -23.33 27.66
N HIS A 16 23.81 -23.78 27.28
CA HIS A 16 25.06 -23.31 27.90
C HIS A 16 25.38 -21.91 27.35
N ILE A 17 25.21 -20.90 28.18
CA ILE A 17 25.74 -19.55 27.91
C ILE A 17 27.27 -19.68 28.17
N PRO A 18 28.11 -19.51 27.14
CA PRO A 18 29.54 -19.43 27.36
C PRO A 18 29.90 -18.18 28.18
N PRO A 19 30.89 -18.22 29.08
CA PRO A 19 31.34 -17.07 29.80
C PRO A 19 31.91 -16.01 28.84
N PRO A 20 31.85 -14.71 29.17
CA PRO A 20 32.33 -13.66 28.31
C PRO A 20 33.80 -13.88 27.92
N ALA A 21 34.07 -13.84 26.63
CA ALA A 21 35.41 -14.05 26.08
C ALA A 21 36.37 -12.96 26.57
N LEU A 22 37.52 -13.37 27.08
CA LEU A 22 38.64 -12.50 27.39
C LEU A 22 39.15 -11.80 26.10
N PRO A 23 39.65 -10.60 26.19
CA PRO A 23 40.06 -9.82 25.02
C PRO A 23 41.24 -10.46 24.28
N ILE A 24 41.03 -10.76 23.01
CA ILE A 24 42.05 -11.27 22.09
C ILE A 24 42.97 -10.13 21.65
N PRO A 25 44.32 -10.33 21.61
CA PRO A 25 45.26 -9.30 21.17
C PRO A 25 45.10 -8.98 19.71
N ARG A 26 45.18 -7.70 19.38
CA ARG A 26 45.16 -7.19 18.02
C ARG A 26 46.28 -7.77 17.16
N LEU A 27 45.96 -8.62 16.20
CA LEU A 27 46.82 -8.94 15.07
C LEU A 27 46.46 -8.03 13.91
N ARG A 28 47.46 -7.27 13.46
CA ARG A 28 47.39 -6.38 12.30
C ARG A 28 47.16 -7.13 10.99
N GLY A 29 46.19 -6.75 10.25
CA GLY A 29 46.17 -6.59 8.82
C GLY A 29 46.36 -7.80 7.92
N ARG A 30 45.30 -8.20 7.25
CA ARG A 30 45.29 -8.42 5.79
C ARG A 30 43.86 -8.26 5.30
N GLY A 31 43.68 -7.35 4.31
CA GLY A 31 42.40 -6.96 3.77
C GLY A 31 41.67 -8.05 3.01
N TRP A 32 40.42 -8.12 3.21
CA TRP A 32 39.48 -8.84 2.37
C TRP A 32 39.09 -7.94 1.20
N ARG A 33 39.39 -8.37 -0.01
CA ARG A 33 38.99 -7.72 -1.25
C ARG A 33 37.57 -8.15 -1.59
N SER A 34 36.66 -7.16 -1.62
CA SER A 34 35.37 -7.31 -2.27
C SER A 34 35.58 -7.52 -3.78
N TRP A 35 34.99 -8.55 -4.33
CA TRP A 35 34.86 -8.72 -5.77
C TRP A 35 33.85 -7.71 -6.30
N ARG A 36 34.34 -6.68 -6.97
CA ARG A 36 33.56 -5.89 -7.92
C ARG A 36 34.16 -6.13 -9.30
N GLY A 37 33.32 -6.45 -10.26
CA GLY A 37 33.70 -6.58 -11.67
C GLY A 37 34.25 -5.27 -12.26
N PRO A 38 34.92 -5.32 -13.42
CA PRO A 38 35.77 -4.23 -13.88
C PRO A 38 34.95 -3.06 -14.40
N ARG A 39 35.08 -1.89 -13.78
CA ARG A 39 34.72 -0.60 -14.37
C ARG A 39 35.97 0.01 -14.98
N THR A 40 35.95 0.22 -16.29
CA THR A 40 36.92 0.98 -17.07
C THR A 40 37.00 2.43 -16.60
N LEU A 41 38.24 2.85 -16.38
CA LEU A 41 38.63 4.22 -16.07
C LEU A 41 38.47 5.13 -17.31
N ALA A 42 37.73 6.23 -17.14
CA ALA A 42 37.98 7.44 -17.89
C ALA A 42 37.95 8.59 -16.89
N GLY A 43 39.14 9.15 -16.64
CA GLY A 43 39.30 10.29 -15.74
C GLY A 43 38.85 11.58 -16.40
N VAL A 44 38.13 12.41 -15.67
CA VAL A 44 38.03 13.84 -15.95
C VAL A 44 38.22 14.63 -14.66
N ASP A 45 39.27 15.40 -14.69
CA ASP A 45 39.74 16.37 -13.74
C ASP A 45 38.69 17.46 -13.48
N ARG A 46 38.27 17.68 -12.23
CA ARG A 46 37.42 18.81 -11.84
C ARG A 46 38.19 19.73 -10.92
N ARG A 47 38.68 20.82 -11.49
CA ARG A 47 39.07 22.01 -10.73
C ARG A 47 37.82 22.89 -10.46
N PRO A 48 37.71 23.55 -9.32
CA PRO A 48 36.59 24.41 -9.04
C PRO A 48 36.76 25.81 -9.70
N LEU A 49 35.67 26.30 -10.29
CA LEU A 49 35.57 27.69 -10.79
C LEU A 49 35.00 28.63 -9.75
N PRO A 50 35.40 29.91 -9.76
CA PRO A 50 35.13 30.84 -8.68
C PRO A 50 33.77 31.57 -8.79
N VAL A 51 33.25 31.89 -7.62
CA VAL A 51 32.05 32.71 -7.38
C VAL A 51 32.24 34.12 -7.98
N ARG A 52 31.40 34.54 -8.91
CA ARG A 52 31.28 35.93 -9.35
C ARG A 52 30.12 36.62 -8.61
N ARG A 53 30.49 37.53 -7.74
CA ARG A 53 29.63 38.61 -7.20
C ARG A 53 29.30 39.60 -8.33
N GLY A 54 28.05 39.74 -8.72
CA GLY A 54 27.55 40.79 -9.60
C GLY A 54 27.13 42.02 -8.83
N ARG A 55 27.82 43.14 -9.09
CA ARG A 55 27.54 44.46 -8.51
C ARG A 55 26.31 45.10 -9.15
N SER A 56 25.48 45.66 -8.28
CA SER A 56 24.53 46.75 -8.51
C SER A 56 25.12 47.86 -9.35
N ARG A 57 24.39 48.35 -10.36
CA ARG A 57 24.56 49.68 -10.94
C ARG A 57 23.23 50.39 -10.98
N ARG A 58 23.14 51.42 -10.09
CA ARG A 58 22.24 52.56 -10.23
C ARG A 58 22.67 53.38 -11.45
N HIS A 59 21.73 53.91 -12.23
CA HIS A 59 21.90 55.16 -12.97
C HIS A 59 20.64 56.01 -12.78
N ALA A 60 20.98 57.24 -12.39
CA ALA A 60 20.07 58.32 -12.09
C ALA A 60 19.74 59.14 -13.35
N ALA A 61 18.54 59.67 -13.31
CA ALA A 61 18.09 61.00 -13.65
C ALA A 61 18.65 61.71 -14.90
N THR A 62 17.76 62.25 -15.69
CA THR A 62 17.76 63.71 -15.89
C THR A 62 16.40 64.20 -16.39
N ALA A 63 16.02 65.34 -15.85
CA ALA A 63 14.78 66.09 -16.09
C ALA A 63 14.88 67.01 -17.32
N ALA A 64 13.75 67.36 -17.88
CA ALA A 64 13.46 68.65 -18.50
C ALA A 64 11.93 68.82 -18.69
N SER A 65 11.25 69.55 -17.91
CA SER A 65 10.82 70.94 -18.05
C SER A 65 9.92 71.24 -19.29
N GLY A 66 8.69 71.65 -19.01
CA GLY A 66 7.83 72.34 -20.00
C GLY A 66 6.36 72.35 -19.58
N SER A 67 5.98 73.44 -18.89
CA SER A 67 4.58 73.88 -18.69
C SER A 67 4.33 75.18 -19.55
N PRO A 68 3.17 75.75 -19.49
CA PRO A 68 1.74 75.49 -19.67
C PRO A 68 1.14 76.31 -20.85
N PRO A 69 -0.08 76.77 -20.96
CA PRO A 69 -1.36 76.63 -20.26
C PRO A 69 -2.59 76.47 -21.19
N GLY A 70 -3.75 76.25 -20.61
CA GLY A 70 -5.03 76.40 -21.32
C GLY A 70 -6.25 75.98 -20.53
N SER A 71 -6.87 77.00 -19.94
CA SER A 71 -8.16 76.98 -19.27
C SER A 71 -9.30 76.39 -20.13
N HIS A 72 -10.28 75.76 -19.54
CA HIS A 72 -11.70 76.12 -19.61
C HIS A 72 -12.60 75.22 -18.81
N THR A 73 -13.26 75.81 -17.83
CA THR A 73 -14.68 75.70 -17.42
C THR A 73 -15.30 74.33 -17.15
N GLU A 74 -15.59 74.15 -15.86
CA GLU A 74 -16.71 73.35 -15.34
C GLU A 74 -18.03 73.71 -15.96
N PRO A 75 -18.97 72.77 -16.05
CA PRO A 75 -20.33 73.07 -15.64
C PRO A 75 -20.85 72.05 -14.60
N GLN A 76 -21.58 72.66 -13.71
CA GLN A 76 -22.36 72.22 -12.56
C GLN A 76 -23.12 70.92 -12.69
N ARG A 77 -23.13 70.15 -11.57
CA ARG A 77 -24.09 69.12 -11.27
C ARG A 77 -25.52 69.64 -11.21
N PRO A 78 -26.49 68.81 -11.61
CA PRO A 78 -27.81 68.78 -10.99
C PRO A 78 -27.91 67.64 -9.99
N SER A 79 -28.34 68.00 -8.81
CA SER A 79 -28.85 67.11 -7.77
C SER A 79 -29.98 66.22 -8.31
N ALA A 80 -29.85 64.90 -8.16
CA ALA A 80 -30.97 63.98 -8.31
C ALA A 80 -31.06 63.11 -7.05
N ASP A 81 -32.27 63.07 -6.53
CA ASP A 81 -32.79 62.28 -5.38
C ASP A 81 -32.33 60.82 -5.38
N PRO A 82 -32.16 60.21 -4.21
CA PRO A 82 -31.97 58.77 -4.10
C PRO A 82 -33.28 58.05 -4.43
N GLY A 83 -33.36 57.49 -5.64
CA GLY A 83 -34.41 56.56 -6.02
C GLY A 83 -34.29 55.25 -5.19
N PRO A 84 -35.38 54.51 -5.06
CA PRO A 84 -35.51 53.42 -4.11
C PRO A 84 -34.52 52.29 -4.40
N TYR A 85 -33.96 51.73 -3.33
CA TYR A 85 -33.13 50.52 -3.34
C TYR A 85 -33.70 49.43 -4.28
N PRO A 86 -32.88 48.73 -5.06
CA PRO A 86 -33.36 47.61 -5.84
C PRO A 86 -33.97 46.59 -4.89
N ARG A 87 -35.22 46.27 -5.17
CA ARG A 87 -35.97 45.21 -4.48
C ARG A 87 -35.10 43.96 -4.38
N SER A 88 -35.05 43.37 -3.17
CA SER A 88 -34.64 42.00 -2.91
C SER A 88 -35.01 41.12 -4.10
N LEU A 89 -34.02 40.37 -4.60
CA LEU A 89 -34.24 39.27 -5.51
C LEU A 89 -35.37 38.40 -4.96
N PRO A 90 -36.28 37.89 -5.80
CA PRO A 90 -37.34 37.02 -5.34
C PRO A 90 -36.69 35.82 -4.64
N CYS A 91 -37.14 35.56 -3.41
CA CYS A 91 -36.85 34.36 -2.64
C CYS A 91 -36.95 33.18 -3.61
N ALA A 92 -35.87 32.40 -3.74
CA ALA A 92 -35.87 31.15 -4.51
C ALA A 92 -37.11 30.36 -4.07
N MET A 93 -37.99 30.00 -5.02
CA MET A 93 -39.15 29.20 -4.69
C MET A 93 -38.66 27.92 -4.03
N ASP A 94 -39.08 27.71 -2.76
CA ASP A 94 -38.74 26.51 -2.01
C ASP A 94 -39.33 25.32 -2.78
N TRP A 95 -38.47 24.49 -3.37
CA TRP A 95 -38.88 23.30 -4.13
C TRP A 95 -39.72 22.40 -3.22
N GLN A 96 -40.89 21.95 -3.67
CA GLN A 96 -41.78 21.04 -2.96
C GLN A 96 -42.01 19.77 -3.79
N PRO A 97 -41.93 18.59 -3.16
CA PRO A 97 -42.19 17.34 -3.87
C PRO A 97 -43.65 17.21 -4.25
N ASP A 98 -43.92 16.60 -5.39
CA ASP A 98 -45.23 16.01 -5.65
C ASP A 98 -45.47 14.83 -4.72
N GLU A 99 -46.66 14.78 -4.09
CA GLU A 99 -46.95 13.77 -3.05
C GLU A 99 -46.91 12.34 -3.62
N GLN A 100 -47.41 12.11 -4.85
CA GLN A 100 -47.35 10.80 -5.49
C GLN A 100 -45.94 10.39 -5.83
N GLY A 101 -45.13 11.30 -6.35
CA GLY A 101 -43.71 11.09 -6.63
C GLY A 101 -42.94 10.75 -5.38
N LEU A 102 -43.19 11.48 -4.28
CA LEU A 102 -42.53 11.22 -3.00
C LEU A 102 -42.82 9.83 -2.46
N GLN A 103 -44.08 9.39 -2.51
CA GLN A 103 -44.48 8.03 -2.07
C GLN A 103 -43.79 6.93 -2.95
N GLN A 104 -43.64 7.17 -4.24
CA GLN A 104 -42.94 6.23 -5.11
C GLN A 104 -41.45 6.13 -4.76
N VAL A 105 -40.78 7.27 -4.50
CA VAL A 105 -39.37 7.29 -4.06
C VAL A 105 -39.21 6.58 -2.72
N LEU A 106 -40.07 6.85 -1.73
CA LEU A 106 -40.02 6.19 -0.43
C LEU A 106 -40.22 4.67 -0.54
N GLN A 107 -41.16 4.23 -1.37
CA GLN A 107 -41.35 2.80 -1.61
C GLN A 107 -40.11 2.17 -2.24
N LEU A 108 -39.48 2.85 -3.21
CA LEU A 108 -38.25 2.37 -3.86
C LEU A 108 -37.10 2.23 -2.85
N LEU A 109 -36.92 3.22 -1.94
CA LEU A 109 -35.91 3.17 -0.88
C LEU A 109 -36.15 2.02 0.10
N LYS A 110 -37.39 1.74 0.45
CA LYS A 110 -37.77 0.59 1.30
C LYS A 110 -37.54 -0.75 0.59
N ASP A 111 -37.90 -0.84 -0.69
CA ASP A 111 -37.66 -2.04 -1.51
C ASP A 111 -36.16 -2.33 -1.70
N SER A 112 -35.31 -1.30 -1.75
CA SER A 112 -33.85 -1.46 -1.90
C SER A 112 -33.18 -2.08 -0.65
N GLN A 113 -33.82 -2.01 0.50
CA GLN A 113 -33.34 -2.66 1.73
C GLN A 113 -33.78 -4.13 1.85
N SER A 114 -34.52 -4.64 0.86
CA SER A 114 -34.96 -6.03 0.85
C SER A 114 -33.80 -6.99 0.57
N PRO A 115 -33.65 -8.10 1.30
CA PRO A 115 -32.64 -9.11 1.03
C PRO A 115 -32.93 -9.96 -0.25
N ASN A 116 -34.06 -9.72 -0.91
CA ASN A 116 -34.48 -10.49 -2.09
C ASN A 116 -33.78 -9.98 -3.35
N THR A 117 -32.93 -10.82 -3.93
CA THR A 117 -32.14 -10.50 -5.15
C THR A 117 -33.00 -10.07 -6.34
N ALA A 118 -34.19 -10.65 -6.51
CA ALA A 118 -35.09 -10.26 -7.60
C ALA A 118 -35.64 -8.84 -7.39
N THR A 119 -36.00 -8.49 -6.15
CA THR A 119 -36.41 -7.12 -5.80
C THR A 119 -35.28 -6.14 -5.99
N GLN A 120 -34.06 -6.48 -5.58
CA GLN A 120 -32.87 -5.62 -5.75
C GLN A 120 -32.59 -5.31 -7.22
N ARG A 121 -32.70 -6.29 -8.14
CA ARG A 121 -32.53 -6.06 -9.58
C ARG A 121 -33.57 -5.09 -10.13
N ILE A 122 -34.84 -5.25 -9.73
CA ILE A 122 -35.93 -4.34 -10.13
C ILE A 122 -35.64 -2.91 -9.63
N VAL A 123 -35.15 -2.78 -8.41
CA VAL A 123 -34.77 -1.49 -7.80
C VAL A 123 -33.62 -0.86 -8.59
N GLN A 124 -32.58 -1.61 -8.91
CA GLN A 124 -31.44 -1.11 -9.70
C GLN A 124 -31.89 -0.58 -11.06
N ASP A 125 -32.73 -1.33 -11.77
CA ASP A 125 -33.26 -0.89 -13.08
C ASP A 125 -34.12 0.38 -12.97
N LYS A 126 -34.93 0.50 -11.90
CA LYS A 126 -35.71 1.71 -11.65
C LYS A 126 -34.81 2.91 -11.30
N LEU A 127 -33.77 2.71 -10.48
CA LEU A 127 -32.81 3.76 -10.14
C LEU A 127 -32.10 4.28 -11.38
N LYS A 128 -31.63 3.39 -12.27
CA LYS A 128 -31.02 3.78 -13.56
C LYS A 128 -31.96 4.64 -14.40
N GLN A 129 -33.26 4.34 -14.42
CA GLN A 129 -34.26 5.14 -15.13
C GLN A 129 -34.48 6.49 -14.46
N LEU A 130 -34.61 6.53 -13.13
CA LEU A 130 -34.89 7.76 -12.38
C LEU A 130 -33.72 8.74 -12.38
N ASN A 131 -32.47 8.24 -12.40
CA ASN A 131 -31.26 9.05 -12.50
C ASN A 131 -31.19 9.90 -13.78
N GLN A 132 -31.99 9.57 -14.80
CA GLN A 132 -32.11 10.39 -16.01
C GLN A 132 -32.90 11.70 -15.78
N PHE A 133 -33.62 11.82 -14.66
CA PHE A 133 -34.42 13.00 -14.34
C PHE A 133 -33.74 13.81 -13.22
N PRO A 134 -33.25 15.03 -13.51
CA PRO A 134 -32.56 15.84 -12.51
C PRO A 134 -33.36 16.10 -11.23
N ASP A 135 -34.66 16.25 -11.32
CA ASP A 135 -35.57 16.45 -10.20
C ASP A 135 -35.57 15.25 -9.21
N PHE A 136 -35.21 14.06 -9.64
CA PHE A 136 -35.06 12.93 -8.73
C PHE A 136 -34.09 13.23 -7.57
N ASN A 137 -33.04 13.97 -7.86
CA ASN A 137 -32.07 14.38 -6.84
C ASN A 137 -32.67 15.34 -5.80
N ASN A 138 -33.66 16.16 -6.17
CA ASN A 138 -34.40 16.99 -5.23
C ASN A 138 -35.24 16.16 -4.27
N TYR A 139 -35.87 15.07 -4.74
CA TYR A 139 -36.58 14.13 -3.85
C TYR A 139 -35.63 13.45 -2.89
N LEU A 140 -34.44 13.04 -3.36
CA LEU A 140 -33.45 12.36 -2.51
C LEU A 140 -32.96 13.27 -1.38
N ILE A 141 -32.57 14.50 -1.68
CA ILE A 141 -32.14 15.44 -0.63
C ILE A 141 -33.28 15.80 0.31
N PHE A 142 -34.50 15.90 -0.19
CA PHE A 142 -35.70 16.19 0.62
C PHE A 142 -35.96 15.05 1.62
N VAL A 143 -35.87 13.79 1.19
CA VAL A 143 -36.02 12.62 2.06
C VAL A 143 -34.93 12.62 3.14
N LEU A 144 -33.67 12.86 2.76
CA LEU A 144 -32.55 12.91 3.70
C LEU A 144 -32.75 13.96 4.79
N THR A 145 -33.14 15.19 4.41
CA THR A 145 -33.05 16.36 5.30
C THR A 145 -34.37 16.74 5.95
N ARG A 146 -35.49 16.66 5.23
CA ARG A 146 -36.79 17.21 5.68
C ARG A 146 -37.77 16.16 6.21
N LEU A 147 -37.69 14.88 5.78
CA LEU A 147 -38.59 13.84 6.22
C LEU A 147 -38.10 13.17 7.53
N LYS A 148 -38.10 13.95 8.62
CA LYS A 148 -37.71 13.47 9.96
C LYS A 148 -38.65 12.41 10.56
N SER A 149 -39.77 12.13 9.91
CA SER A 149 -40.72 11.05 10.28
C SER A 149 -40.31 9.67 9.75
N GLU A 150 -39.48 9.61 8.72
CA GLU A 150 -38.95 8.34 8.19
C GLU A 150 -37.76 7.84 9.04
N ASP A 151 -37.51 6.54 8.99
CA ASP A 151 -36.42 5.91 9.71
C ASP A 151 -35.04 6.39 9.21
N GLU A 152 -34.03 6.32 10.09
CA GLU A 152 -32.66 6.77 9.78
C GLU A 152 -32.02 6.00 8.62
N PRO A 153 -32.15 4.66 8.52
CA PRO A 153 -31.63 3.90 7.39
C PRO A 153 -32.21 4.35 6.05
N THR A 154 -33.51 4.57 5.95
CA THR A 154 -34.18 5.05 4.72
C THR A 154 -33.69 6.44 4.35
N ARG A 155 -33.56 7.36 5.31
CA ARG A 155 -33.04 8.70 5.11
C ARG A 155 -31.57 8.67 4.66
N SER A 156 -30.74 7.91 5.35
CA SER A 156 -29.32 7.77 5.02
C SER A 156 -29.12 7.16 3.63
N LEU A 157 -29.89 6.11 3.29
CA LEU A 157 -29.83 5.48 1.98
C LEU A 157 -30.15 6.45 0.84
N SER A 158 -31.15 7.34 1.04
CA SER A 158 -31.44 8.36 0.03
C SER A 158 -30.25 9.30 -0.19
N GLY A 159 -29.54 9.65 0.89
CA GLY A 159 -28.32 10.46 0.84
C GLY A 159 -27.17 9.74 0.11
N LEU A 160 -26.99 8.43 0.33
CA LEU A 160 -25.97 7.63 -0.33
C LEU A 160 -26.24 7.47 -1.84
N ILE A 161 -27.51 7.29 -2.22
CA ILE A 161 -27.88 7.27 -3.65
C ILE A 161 -27.60 8.64 -4.28
N LEU A 162 -27.97 9.72 -3.59
CA LEU A 162 -27.67 11.08 -4.06
C LEU A 162 -26.16 11.32 -4.19
N LYS A 163 -25.37 10.85 -3.22
CA LYS A 163 -23.88 10.91 -3.26
C LYS A 163 -23.35 10.21 -4.52
N ASN A 164 -23.87 9.02 -4.86
CA ASN A 164 -23.46 8.31 -6.06
C ASN A 164 -23.87 9.07 -7.34
N ASN A 165 -25.05 9.67 -7.37
CA ASN A 165 -25.49 10.52 -8.49
C ASN A 165 -24.60 11.77 -8.62
N VAL A 166 -24.20 12.39 -7.53
CA VAL A 166 -23.24 13.51 -7.53
C VAL A 166 -21.89 13.03 -8.07
N LYS A 167 -21.36 11.90 -7.56
CA LYS A 167 -20.08 11.34 -8.04
C LYS A 167 -20.10 11.17 -9.57
N ALA A 168 -21.18 10.61 -10.12
CA ALA A 168 -21.27 10.26 -11.53
C ALA A 168 -21.68 11.41 -12.47
N HIS A 169 -22.56 12.34 -12.03
CA HIS A 169 -23.27 13.24 -12.96
C HIS A 169 -23.39 14.69 -12.48
N TYR A 170 -22.67 15.12 -11.44
CA TYR A 170 -22.86 16.44 -10.84
C TYR A 170 -22.76 17.61 -11.82
N GLN A 171 -21.80 17.55 -12.73
CA GLN A 171 -21.60 18.60 -13.76
C GLN A 171 -22.79 18.76 -14.73
N SER A 172 -23.63 17.74 -14.83
CA SER A 172 -24.86 17.78 -15.65
C SER A 172 -26.09 18.28 -14.89
N PHE A 173 -25.98 18.53 -13.58
CA PHE A 173 -27.11 19.01 -12.80
C PHE A 173 -27.50 20.44 -13.18
N PRO A 174 -28.80 20.72 -13.35
CA PRO A 174 -29.25 22.10 -13.51
C PRO A 174 -28.87 22.94 -12.28
N PRO A 175 -28.41 24.20 -12.45
CA PRO A 175 -28.02 25.05 -11.33
C PRO A 175 -29.05 25.12 -10.17
N PRO A 176 -30.39 25.23 -10.42
CA PRO A 176 -31.35 25.24 -9.33
C PRO A 176 -31.36 23.96 -8.48
N VAL A 177 -31.06 22.78 -9.07
CA VAL A 177 -30.97 21.50 -8.38
C VAL A 177 -29.72 21.46 -7.53
N ALA A 178 -28.57 21.82 -8.08
CA ALA A 178 -27.30 21.88 -7.36
C ALA A 178 -27.37 22.85 -6.16
N ASP A 179 -27.94 24.07 -6.39
CA ASP A 179 -28.10 25.06 -5.33
C ASP A 179 -29.04 24.59 -4.22
N PHE A 180 -30.14 23.91 -4.59
CA PHE A 180 -31.04 23.34 -3.60
C PHE A 180 -30.36 22.28 -2.75
N ILE A 181 -29.57 21.38 -3.35
CA ILE A 181 -28.80 20.35 -2.62
C ILE A 181 -27.80 21.01 -1.68
N LYS A 182 -27.00 21.97 -2.15
CA LYS A 182 -26.03 22.71 -1.34
C LYS A 182 -26.68 23.39 -0.14
N GLN A 183 -27.81 24.06 -0.37
CA GLN A 183 -28.54 24.78 0.68
C GLN A 183 -29.11 23.82 1.73
N GLU A 184 -29.74 22.71 1.31
CA GLU A 184 -30.31 21.72 2.21
C GLU A 184 -29.24 21.04 3.06
N CYS A 185 -28.08 20.72 2.49
CA CYS A 185 -26.95 20.17 3.24
C CYS A 185 -26.52 21.10 4.37
N LEU A 186 -26.28 22.39 4.08
CA LEU A 186 -25.83 23.36 5.08
C LEU A 186 -26.88 23.64 6.15
N ASN A 187 -28.16 23.72 5.76
CA ASN A 187 -29.26 23.98 6.71
C ASN A 187 -29.53 22.83 7.68
N ASN A 188 -29.16 21.60 7.29
CA ASN A 188 -29.44 20.39 8.07
C ASN A 188 -28.22 19.68 8.60
N ILE A 189 -27.04 20.30 8.55
CA ILE A 189 -25.78 19.72 9.02
C ILE A 189 -25.81 19.37 10.52
N GLY A 190 -26.70 20.00 11.29
CA GLY A 190 -26.92 19.73 12.71
C GLY A 190 -28.07 18.75 12.98
N ASP A 191 -28.38 17.81 12.08
CA ASP A 191 -29.45 16.83 12.32
C ASP A 191 -29.23 16.07 13.63
N ALA A 192 -30.31 15.69 14.30
CA ALA A 192 -30.26 14.98 15.58
C ALA A 192 -29.55 13.61 15.47
N SER A 193 -29.71 12.93 14.33
CA SER A 193 -29.04 11.65 14.04
C SER A 193 -27.60 11.86 13.61
N SER A 194 -26.66 11.16 14.25
CA SER A 194 -25.25 11.15 13.87
C SER A 194 -25.02 10.52 12.48
N LEU A 195 -25.83 9.51 12.14
CA LEU A 195 -25.77 8.87 10.83
C LEU A 195 -26.15 9.86 9.70
N ILE A 196 -27.19 10.66 9.93
CA ILE A 196 -27.63 11.66 8.95
C ILE A 196 -26.61 12.81 8.84
N ARG A 197 -26.03 13.26 9.98
CA ARG A 197 -24.93 14.26 9.95
C ARG A 197 -23.73 13.76 9.14
N ALA A 198 -23.33 12.49 9.36
CA ALA A 198 -22.24 11.86 8.59
C ALA A 198 -22.58 11.78 7.10
N THR A 199 -23.79 11.36 6.74
CA THR A 199 -24.26 11.28 5.34
C THR A 199 -24.25 12.64 4.65
N ILE A 200 -24.71 13.70 5.35
CA ILE A 200 -24.67 15.08 4.84
C ILE A 200 -23.20 15.53 4.66
N GLY A 201 -22.32 15.21 5.61
CA GLY A 201 -20.90 15.52 5.53
C GLY A 201 -20.26 14.89 4.31
N ILE A 202 -20.50 13.60 4.05
CA ILE A 202 -20.00 12.88 2.86
C ILE A 202 -20.55 13.51 1.57
N LEU A 203 -21.82 13.91 1.55
CA LEU A 203 -22.42 14.56 0.37
C LEU A 203 -21.77 15.93 0.08
N ILE A 204 -21.53 16.73 1.11
CA ILE A 204 -20.82 18.02 0.98
C ILE A 204 -19.42 17.79 0.39
N THR A 205 -18.68 16.83 0.93
CA THR A 205 -17.33 16.50 0.48
C THR A 205 -17.32 16.02 -0.96
N THR A 206 -18.26 15.13 -1.34
CA THR A 206 -18.38 14.65 -2.72
C THR A 206 -18.64 15.79 -3.71
N ILE A 207 -19.46 16.78 -3.32
CA ILE A 207 -19.68 17.98 -4.15
C ILE A 207 -18.37 18.79 -4.26
N ALA A 208 -17.66 18.96 -3.15
CA ALA A 208 -16.41 19.73 -3.11
C ALA A 208 -15.30 19.07 -3.95
N SER A 209 -15.15 17.74 -3.87
CA SER A 209 -14.12 16.98 -4.60
C SER A 209 -14.33 16.97 -6.13
N LYS A 210 -15.55 17.21 -6.61
CA LYS A 210 -15.80 17.31 -8.06
C LYS A 210 -15.39 18.66 -8.69
N GLY A 211 -14.49 19.39 -8.06
CA GLY A 211 -13.98 20.69 -8.51
C GLY A 211 -14.83 21.89 -8.07
N GLU A 212 -15.87 21.64 -7.30
CA GLU A 212 -16.84 22.65 -6.86
C GLU A 212 -16.37 23.45 -5.63
N LEU A 213 -15.24 23.11 -4.97
CA LEU A 213 -14.73 23.88 -3.85
C LEU A 213 -14.40 25.33 -4.27
N GLN A 214 -13.85 25.53 -5.47
CA GLN A 214 -13.63 26.85 -6.06
C GLN A 214 -14.95 27.50 -6.51
N MET A 215 -15.92 26.71 -6.93
CA MET A 215 -17.23 27.17 -7.38
C MET A 215 -18.25 27.30 -6.24
N TRP A 216 -17.82 26.98 -5.01
CA TRP A 216 -18.63 27.13 -3.81
C TRP A 216 -17.90 27.95 -2.73
N PRO A 217 -17.57 29.22 -3.02
CA PRO A 217 -16.70 30.04 -2.17
C PRO A 217 -17.27 30.29 -0.77
N GLU A 218 -18.58 30.17 -0.57
CA GLU A 218 -19.23 30.37 0.72
C GLU A 218 -19.10 29.15 1.65
N LEU A 219 -18.77 27.95 1.15
CA LEU A 219 -18.78 26.71 1.91
C LEU A 219 -17.86 26.77 3.14
N LEU A 220 -16.56 27.01 2.93
CA LEU A 220 -15.58 27.03 4.03
C LEU A 220 -15.87 28.11 5.07
N PRO A 221 -16.17 29.38 4.67
CA PRO A 221 -16.59 30.40 5.63
C PRO A 221 -17.83 30.03 6.43
N GLN A 222 -18.86 29.43 5.80
CA GLN A 222 -20.07 29.01 6.48
C GLN A 222 -19.80 27.87 7.46
N LEU A 223 -19.08 26.83 7.06
CA LEU A 223 -18.69 25.73 7.96
C LEU A 223 -17.87 26.24 9.15
N CYS A 224 -16.89 27.11 8.93
CA CYS A 224 -16.10 27.74 10.00
C CYS A 224 -16.95 28.58 10.96
N ASN A 225 -18.00 29.23 10.46
CA ASN A 225 -18.96 29.97 11.29
C ASN A 225 -19.85 29.02 12.12
N LEU A 226 -20.30 27.91 11.53
CA LEU A 226 -21.12 26.91 12.22
C LEU A 226 -20.38 26.22 13.38
N LEU A 227 -19.04 26.20 13.36
CA LEU A 227 -18.23 25.75 14.51
C LEU A 227 -18.48 26.59 15.79
N ASN A 228 -18.93 27.83 15.68
CA ASN A 228 -19.27 28.69 16.83
C ASN A 228 -20.70 28.48 17.33
N SER A 229 -21.46 27.54 16.73
CA SER A 229 -22.84 27.28 17.17
C SER A 229 -22.88 26.77 18.62
N GLU A 230 -23.84 27.24 19.39
CA GLU A 230 -24.14 26.69 20.74
C GLU A 230 -24.77 25.30 20.64
N ASP A 231 -25.35 24.95 19.48
CA ASP A 231 -25.87 23.61 19.24
C ASP A 231 -24.73 22.65 18.94
N TYR A 232 -24.58 21.67 19.84
CA TYR A 232 -23.54 20.64 19.72
C TYR A 232 -23.59 19.87 18.38
N ASN A 233 -24.80 19.51 17.92
CA ASN A 233 -24.97 18.73 16.71
C ASN A 233 -24.52 19.51 15.47
N THR A 234 -24.80 20.80 15.43
CA THR A 234 -24.36 21.68 14.35
C THR A 234 -22.84 21.84 14.35
N CYS A 235 -22.22 22.02 15.52
CA CYS A 235 -20.76 22.09 15.64
C CYS A 235 -20.10 20.79 15.20
N GLU A 236 -20.60 19.64 15.67
CA GLU A 236 -20.05 18.32 15.33
C GLU A 236 -20.23 17.99 13.85
N GLY A 237 -21.42 18.27 13.28
CA GLY A 237 -21.65 18.04 11.85
C GLY A 237 -20.76 18.91 10.96
N ALA A 238 -20.54 20.19 11.34
CA ALA A 238 -19.64 21.08 10.62
C ALA A 238 -18.17 20.59 10.70
N PHE A 239 -17.71 20.11 11.87
CA PHE A 239 -16.38 19.52 11.99
C PHE A 239 -16.24 18.23 11.18
N GLY A 240 -17.24 17.35 11.19
CA GLY A 240 -17.22 16.13 10.40
C GLY A 240 -17.11 16.41 8.89
N ALA A 241 -17.81 17.45 8.40
CA ALA A 241 -17.68 17.88 7.01
C ALA A 241 -16.29 18.52 6.72
N LEU A 242 -15.80 19.38 7.61
CA LEU A 242 -14.48 20.01 7.47
C LEU A 242 -13.34 18.97 7.51
N GLN A 243 -13.42 17.96 8.39
CA GLN A 243 -12.43 16.89 8.45
C GLN A 243 -12.31 16.18 7.10
N LYS A 244 -13.44 15.78 6.51
CA LYS A 244 -13.44 15.12 5.20
C LYS A 244 -12.92 16.02 4.07
N ILE A 245 -13.25 17.31 4.11
CA ILE A 245 -12.70 18.27 3.12
C ILE A 245 -11.19 18.41 3.30
N CYS A 246 -10.67 18.39 4.55
CA CYS A 246 -9.24 18.43 4.81
C CYS A 246 -8.54 17.14 4.33
N GLU A 247 -9.19 15.98 4.48
CA GLU A 247 -8.69 14.68 4.00
C GLU A 247 -8.62 14.65 2.46
N ASP A 248 -9.69 15.06 1.77
CA ASP A 248 -9.79 14.93 0.31
C ASP A 248 -9.14 16.08 -0.49
N SER A 249 -8.82 17.22 0.14
CA SER A 249 -8.43 18.46 -0.56
C SER A 249 -7.31 19.23 0.15
N SER A 250 -6.38 18.55 0.82
CA SER A 250 -5.32 19.17 1.64
C SER A 250 -4.50 20.20 0.85
N GLU A 251 -4.01 19.83 -0.33
CA GLU A 251 -3.20 20.68 -1.20
C GLU A 251 -3.95 21.92 -1.69
N LEU A 252 -5.23 21.73 -2.08
CA LEU A 252 -6.06 22.83 -2.57
C LEU A 252 -6.33 23.87 -1.47
N LEU A 253 -6.47 23.44 -0.22
CA LEU A 253 -6.68 24.31 0.93
C LEU A 253 -5.44 25.17 1.28
N ASP A 254 -4.23 24.74 0.95
CA ASP A 254 -3.02 25.56 1.10
C ASP A 254 -2.70 26.42 -0.13
N SER A 255 -3.53 26.34 -1.17
CA SER A 255 -3.29 27.03 -2.44
C SER A 255 -3.76 28.50 -2.44
N ASP A 256 -3.09 29.31 -3.26
CA ASP A 256 -3.50 30.70 -3.54
C ASP A 256 -4.84 30.76 -4.30
N ALA A 257 -5.24 29.69 -4.98
CA ALA A 257 -6.50 29.62 -5.72
C ALA A 257 -7.73 29.81 -4.83
N LEU A 258 -7.64 29.41 -3.57
CA LEU A 258 -8.70 29.60 -2.56
C LEU A 258 -8.38 30.74 -1.57
N ASN A 259 -7.37 31.57 -1.83
CA ASN A 259 -6.89 32.61 -0.90
C ASN A 259 -6.38 32.05 0.44
N ARG A 260 -5.75 30.88 0.43
CA ARG A 260 -5.13 30.20 1.60
C ARG A 260 -6.06 30.14 2.81
N PRO A 261 -7.18 29.41 2.73
CA PRO A 261 -8.15 29.33 3.83
C PRO A 261 -7.54 28.76 5.11
N LEU A 262 -6.46 27.98 5.03
CA LEU A 262 -5.76 27.43 6.21
C LEU A 262 -5.25 28.50 7.17
N ASN A 263 -4.96 29.72 6.70
CA ASN A 263 -4.55 30.82 7.58
C ASN A 263 -5.63 31.17 8.64
N ILE A 264 -6.90 30.86 8.34
CA ILE A 264 -8.04 31.08 9.23
C ILE A 264 -8.41 29.76 9.93
N MET A 265 -8.38 28.65 9.19
CA MET A 265 -8.85 27.35 9.68
C MET A 265 -7.93 26.76 10.75
N ILE A 266 -6.60 26.79 10.57
CA ILE A 266 -5.66 26.21 11.54
C ILE A 266 -5.76 26.88 12.91
N PRO A 267 -5.68 28.24 13.06
CA PRO A 267 -5.87 28.86 14.35
C PRO A 267 -7.26 28.60 14.95
N LYS A 268 -8.27 28.44 14.10
CA LYS A 268 -9.62 28.09 14.54
C LYS A 268 -9.67 26.68 15.12
N PHE A 269 -9.14 25.67 14.45
CA PHE A 269 -9.10 24.30 14.92
C PHE A 269 -8.35 24.16 16.25
N LEU A 270 -7.23 24.86 16.41
CA LEU A 270 -6.44 24.87 17.66
C LEU A 270 -7.23 25.36 18.87
N GLN A 271 -8.22 26.25 18.69
CA GLN A 271 -9.09 26.71 19.77
C GLN A 271 -9.97 25.58 20.34
N PHE A 272 -10.36 24.60 19.47
CA PHE A 272 -11.22 23.50 19.84
C PHE A 272 -10.50 22.33 20.50
N PHE A 273 -9.18 22.33 20.57
CA PHE A 273 -8.42 21.34 21.34
C PHE A 273 -8.77 21.34 22.84
N LYS A 274 -9.32 22.44 23.34
CA LYS A 274 -9.77 22.59 24.73
C LYS A 274 -11.31 22.44 24.90
N HIS A 275 -11.99 21.96 23.86
CA HIS A 275 -13.45 21.80 23.91
C HIS A 275 -13.84 20.71 24.92
N CYS A 276 -15.00 20.86 25.56
CA CYS A 276 -15.49 19.91 26.57
C CYS A 276 -15.81 18.52 25.99
N SER A 277 -16.31 18.45 24.73
CA SER A 277 -16.58 17.19 24.05
C SER A 277 -15.32 16.56 23.47
N PRO A 278 -15.00 15.29 23.78
CA PRO A 278 -13.87 14.57 23.21
C PRO A 278 -14.01 14.42 21.69
N LYS A 279 -15.21 14.19 21.18
CA LYS A 279 -15.44 14.03 19.74
C LYS A 279 -15.08 15.30 18.97
N ILE A 280 -15.38 16.49 19.51
CA ILE A 280 -14.97 17.76 18.88
C ILE A 280 -13.44 17.92 18.96
N ARG A 281 -12.79 17.54 20.09
CA ARG A 281 -11.34 17.57 20.20
C ARG A 281 -10.68 16.64 19.16
N SER A 282 -11.23 15.42 19.03
CA SER A 282 -10.75 14.44 18.03
C SER A 282 -10.84 14.96 16.61
N HIS A 283 -12.01 15.49 16.20
CA HIS A 283 -12.16 16.12 14.86
C HIS A 283 -11.18 17.27 14.65
N ALA A 284 -11.00 18.12 15.64
CA ALA A 284 -10.07 19.26 15.52
C ALA A 284 -8.62 18.81 15.31
N ILE A 285 -8.17 17.79 16.04
CA ILE A 285 -6.81 17.23 15.85
C ILE A 285 -6.70 16.56 14.48
N ALA A 286 -7.71 15.75 14.09
CA ALA A 286 -7.71 15.05 12.83
C ALA A 286 -7.62 16.02 11.64
N CYS A 287 -8.35 17.15 11.69
CA CYS A 287 -8.24 18.20 10.67
C CYS A 287 -6.81 18.77 10.56
N VAL A 288 -6.16 19.04 11.71
CA VAL A 288 -4.81 19.62 11.68
C VAL A 288 -3.78 18.60 11.20
N ASN A 289 -3.95 17.33 11.55
CA ASN A 289 -3.02 16.27 11.19
C ASN A 289 -2.84 16.14 9.66
N GLN A 290 -3.88 16.41 8.86
CA GLN A 290 -3.83 16.33 7.39
C GLN A 290 -2.76 17.24 6.77
N PHE A 291 -2.39 18.32 7.47
CA PHE A 291 -1.46 19.33 6.96
C PHE A 291 -0.04 19.20 7.50
N ILE A 292 0.27 18.15 8.27
CA ILE A 292 1.61 17.95 8.86
C ILE A 292 2.59 17.51 7.77
N MET A 293 2.24 16.46 7.00
CA MET A 293 3.14 15.90 5.97
C MET A 293 3.38 16.90 4.84
N ASP A 294 2.37 17.60 4.40
CA ASP A 294 2.44 18.64 3.36
C ASP A 294 3.19 19.91 3.83
N ARG A 295 3.53 19.98 5.13
CA ARG A 295 4.21 21.14 5.73
C ARG A 295 3.51 22.46 5.45
N ALA A 296 2.17 22.45 5.46
CA ALA A 296 1.38 23.64 5.16
C ALA A 296 1.86 24.85 5.96
N GLN A 297 2.10 25.99 5.29
CA GLN A 297 2.72 27.15 5.90
C GLN A 297 1.93 27.66 7.13
N ALA A 298 0.60 27.66 7.04
CA ALA A 298 -0.25 28.10 8.15
C ALA A 298 -0.06 27.22 9.42
N LEU A 299 0.21 25.92 9.26
CA LEU A 299 0.53 25.04 10.37
C LEU A 299 1.96 25.28 10.88
N MET A 300 2.92 25.44 9.98
CA MET A 300 4.31 25.69 10.36
C MET A 300 4.46 26.99 11.17
N ASP A 301 3.68 28.01 10.85
CA ASP A 301 3.64 29.27 11.60
C ASP A 301 3.04 29.11 13.02
N ASN A 302 2.22 28.08 13.24
CA ASN A 302 1.58 27.78 14.52
C ASN A 302 2.11 26.51 15.19
N ILE A 303 3.24 25.95 14.71
CA ILE A 303 3.70 24.61 15.08
C ILE A 303 3.98 24.45 16.59
N ASP A 304 4.58 25.46 17.23
CA ASP A 304 4.88 25.40 18.65
C ASP A 304 3.60 25.36 19.50
N THR A 305 2.61 26.19 19.13
CA THR A 305 1.28 26.20 19.78
C THR A 305 0.57 24.84 19.58
N PHE A 306 0.68 24.26 18.40
CA PHE A 306 0.12 22.94 18.12
C PHE A 306 0.73 21.86 19.01
N ILE A 307 2.06 21.80 19.10
CA ILE A 307 2.78 20.82 19.95
C ILE A 307 2.42 21.00 21.43
N GLU A 308 2.35 22.24 21.94
CA GLU A 308 1.90 22.50 23.31
C GLU A 308 0.49 21.97 23.59
N HIS A 309 -0.43 22.16 22.66
CA HIS A 309 -1.79 21.65 22.78
C HIS A 309 -1.85 20.12 22.67
N LEU A 310 -1.03 19.48 21.82
CA LEU A 310 -0.91 18.02 21.76
C LEU A 310 -0.47 17.43 23.09
N PHE A 311 0.56 18.03 23.73
CA PHE A 311 1.03 17.56 25.05
C PHE A 311 -0.04 17.70 26.13
N ALA A 312 -0.89 18.74 26.06
CA ALA A 312 -2.02 18.88 26.97
C ALA A 312 -3.08 17.79 26.75
N LEU A 313 -3.26 17.29 25.53
CA LEU A 313 -4.22 16.24 25.18
C LEU A 313 -3.65 14.81 25.30
N ALA A 314 -2.36 14.67 25.59
CA ALA A 314 -1.73 13.35 25.75
C ALA A 314 -2.35 12.51 26.88
N VAL A 315 -2.96 13.14 27.86
CA VAL A 315 -3.64 12.48 29.00
C VAL A 315 -5.16 12.44 28.87
N ASP A 316 -5.69 12.63 27.66
CA ASP A 316 -7.13 12.60 27.41
C ASP A 316 -7.72 11.21 27.70
N ASP A 317 -8.90 11.17 28.29
CA ASP A 317 -9.60 9.92 28.61
C ASP A 317 -10.16 9.21 27.38
N ASP A 318 -10.42 9.95 26.30
CA ASP A 318 -11.01 9.43 25.07
C ASP A 318 -9.96 8.77 24.16
N PRO A 319 -10.18 7.52 23.70
CA PRO A 319 -9.20 6.81 22.87
C PRO A 319 -9.00 7.45 21.50
N GLU A 320 -10.06 8.00 20.88
CA GLU A 320 -9.92 8.67 19.58
C GLU A 320 -9.07 9.93 19.67
N VAL A 321 -9.14 10.66 20.78
CA VAL A 321 -8.24 11.79 21.00
C VAL A 321 -6.80 11.33 21.18
N ARG A 322 -6.56 10.30 22.01
CA ARG A 322 -5.21 9.73 22.19
C ARG A 322 -4.63 9.18 20.90
N LYS A 323 -5.44 8.48 20.09
CA LYS A 323 -5.04 7.98 18.76
C LYS A 323 -4.54 9.12 17.88
N ASN A 324 -5.33 10.18 17.72
CA ASN A 324 -4.93 11.32 16.91
C ASN A 324 -3.70 12.07 17.46
N VAL A 325 -3.50 12.09 18.78
CA VAL A 325 -2.27 12.64 19.39
C VAL A 325 -1.05 11.77 19.02
N CYS A 326 -1.17 10.44 19.11
CA CYS A 326 -0.09 9.52 18.70
C CYS A 326 0.25 9.72 17.22
N ARG A 327 -0.76 9.73 16.35
CA ARG A 327 -0.58 9.98 14.91
C ARG A 327 0.13 11.31 14.63
N ALA A 328 -0.30 12.39 15.28
CA ALA A 328 0.36 13.69 15.14
C ALA A 328 1.84 13.65 15.52
N LEU A 329 2.19 12.97 16.63
CA LEU A 329 3.57 12.86 17.08
C LEU A 329 4.42 11.99 16.14
N VAL A 330 3.86 10.94 15.54
CA VAL A 330 4.52 10.13 14.50
C VAL A 330 4.83 10.99 13.29
N MET A 331 3.84 11.69 12.74
CA MET A 331 4.02 12.57 11.58
C MET A 331 5.01 13.71 11.86
N LEU A 332 4.94 14.31 13.05
CA LEU A 332 5.89 15.37 13.46
C LEU A 332 7.31 14.84 13.63
N LEU A 333 7.49 13.59 14.01
CA LEU A 333 8.81 12.96 14.11
C LEU A 333 9.51 12.91 12.73
N GLU A 334 8.76 12.71 11.68
CA GLU A 334 9.27 12.70 10.31
C GLU A 334 9.53 14.13 9.78
N VAL A 335 8.56 15.03 10.00
CA VAL A 335 8.57 16.36 9.36
C VAL A 335 9.34 17.41 10.18
N ARG A 336 9.21 17.39 11.52
CA ARG A 336 9.69 18.42 12.43
C ARG A 336 10.32 17.85 13.71
N ILE A 337 11.18 16.85 13.54
CA ILE A 337 11.93 16.23 14.65
C ILE A 337 12.68 17.28 15.49
N ASP A 338 13.14 18.37 14.88
CA ASP A 338 13.83 19.47 15.54
C ASP A 338 13.02 20.07 16.71
N ARG A 339 11.69 20.07 16.59
CA ARG A 339 10.79 20.56 17.64
C ARG A 339 10.49 19.52 18.71
N LEU A 340 10.65 18.24 18.41
CA LEU A 340 10.39 17.15 19.34
C LEU A 340 11.62 16.77 20.19
N ILE A 341 12.83 16.97 19.68
CA ILE A 341 14.08 16.62 20.39
C ILE A 341 14.11 17.10 21.84
N PRO A 342 13.75 18.37 22.19
CA PRO A 342 13.79 18.82 23.59
C PRO A 342 12.87 18.06 24.53
N HIS A 343 11.85 17.38 23.98
CA HIS A 343 10.82 16.65 24.71
C HIS A 343 10.89 15.14 24.51
N MET A 344 11.91 14.64 23.76
CA MET A 344 11.98 13.27 23.27
C MET A 344 11.86 12.23 24.39
N HIS A 345 12.51 12.45 25.52
CA HIS A 345 12.41 11.54 26.67
C HIS A 345 10.96 11.37 27.17
N SER A 346 10.22 12.47 27.27
CA SER A 346 8.82 12.45 27.72
C SER A 346 7.91 11.81 26.66
N ILE A 347 8.19 12.07 25.39
CA ILE A 347 7.45 11.46 24.26
C ILE A 347 7.69 9.95 24.26
N ILE A 348 8.92 9.47 24.40
CA ILE A 348 9.25 8.05 24.49
C ILE A 348 8.49 7.38 25.65
N GLN A 349 8.48 7.98 26.85
CA GLN A 349 7.73 7.43 27.98
C GLN A 349 6.23 7.39 27.73
N TYR A 350 5.68 8.41 27.07
CA TYR A 350 4.28 8.44 26.66
C TYR A 350 3.98 7.33 25.66
N MET A 351 4.79 7.18 24.61
CA MET A 351 4.59 6.16 23.58
C MET A 351 4.75 4.73 24.14
N LEU A 352 5.69 4.49 25.07
CA LEU A 352 5.81 3.20 25.76
C LEU A 352 4.51 2.83 26.52
N GLN A 353 3.84 3.83 27.10
CA GLN A 353 2.56 3.61 27.76
C GLN A 353 1.41 3.40 26.74
N ARG A 354 1.41 4.17 25.65
CA ARG A 354 0.32 4.08 24.64
C ARG A 354 0.42 2.82 23.78
N THR A 355 1.60 2.30 23.49
CA THR A 355 1.76 1.00 22.79
C THR A 355 1.14 -0.17 23.57
N GLN A 356 0.84 0.03 24.85
CA GLN A 356 0.12 -0.90 25.73
C GLN A 356 -1.29 -0.40 26.07
N ASP A 357 -1.87 0.50 25.30
CA ASP A 357 -3.22 0.99 25.53
C ASP A 357 -4.24 -0.14 25.38
N HIS A 358 -5.35 -0.04 26.12
CA HIS A 358 -6.45 -1.01 26.01
C HIS A 358 -7.17 -0.93 24.67
N ASP A 359 -7.15 0.24 24.03
CA ASP A 359 -7.67 0.41 22.69
C ASP A 359 -6.59 0.04 21.67
N GLU A 360 -6.88 -0.96 20.83
CA GLU A 360 -5.92 -1.51 19.86
C GLU A 360 -5.51 -0.47 18.81
N ASN A 361 -6.38 0.47 18.43
CA ASN A 361 -6.06 1.51 17.47
C ASN A 361 -5.08 2.53 18.06
N VAL A 362 -5.23 2.86 19.36
CA VAL A 362 -4.26 3.71 20.07
C VAL A 362 -2.91 3.02 20.17
N ALA A 363 -2.92 1.71 20.48
CA ALA A 363 -1.70 0.92 20.59
C ALA A 363 -0.98 0.81 19.24
N LEU A 364 -1.71 0.63 18.15
CA LEU A 364 -1.18 0.58 16.79
C LEU A 364 -0.52 1.90 16.40
N GLU A 365 -1.22 3.02 16.52
CA GLU A 365 -0.68 4.34 16.20
C GLU A 365 0.54 4.71 17.05
N ALA A 366 0.57 4.27 18.31
CA ALA A 366 1.75 4.45 19.15
C ALA A 366 2.90 3.50 18.76
N CYS A 367 2.59 2.33 18.19
CA CYS A 367 3.60 1.41 17.70
C CYS A 367 4.31 1.94 16.46
N GLU A 368 3.60 2.64 15.57
CA GLU A 368 4.18 3.33 14.39
C GLU A 368 5.31 4.29 14.76
N PHE A 369 5.22 4.89 15.93
CA PHE A 369 6.28 5.77 16.43
C PHE A 369 7.65 5.08 16.51
N TRP A 370 7.68 3.79 16.87
CA TRP A 370 8.94 3.04 16.99
C TRP A 370 9.54 2.75 15.63
N LEU A 371 8.68 2.47 14.65
CA LEU A 371 9.08 2.25 13.26
C LEU A 371 9.70 3.54 12.68
N THR A 372 8.97 4.65 12.77
CA THR A 372 9.42 5.96 12.28
C THR A 372 10.66 6.46 13.02
N LEU A 373 10.75 6.26 14.34
CA LEU A 373 11.93 6.66 15.12
C LEU A 373 13.17 5.84 14.75
N ALA A 374 12.99 4.55 14.42
CA ALA A 374 14.09 3.69 14.02
C ALA A 374 14.78 4.15 12.73
N GLU A 375 14.06 4.80 11.84
CA GLU A 375 14.60 5.40 10.61
C GLU A 375 15.35 6.72 10.86
N GLN A 376 15.15 7.35 12.02
CA GLN A 376 15.80 8.62 12.33
C GLN A 376 17.24 8.44 12.81
N PRO A 377 18.18 9.29 12.37
CA PRO A 377 19.59 9.19 12.75
C PRO A 377 19.85 9.25 14.26
N ILE A 378 18.96 9.90 15.02
CA ILE A 378 19.07 10.04 16.48
C ILE A 378 18.59 8.81 17.26
N CYS A 379 17.96 7.82 16.56
CA CYS A 379 17.31 6.68 17.19
C CYS A 379 18.20 6.01 18.24
N LYS A 380 19.42 5.68 17.86
CA LYS A 380 20.35 4.95 18.73
C LYS A 380 20.68 5.71 20.00
N GLU A 381 20.84 7.02 19.90
CA GLU A 381 21.18 7.88 21.06
C GLU A 381 20.00 7.99 22.04
N VAL A 382 18.81 8.24 21.53
CA VAL A 382 17.63 8.50 22.39
C VAL A 382 16.98 7.23 22.93
N LEU A 383 17.12 6.09 22.23
CA LEU A 383 16.38 4.87 22.55
C LEU A 383 17.21 3.82 23.31
N ALA A 384 18.55 3.89 23.28
CA ALA A 384 19.41 2.89 23.91
C ALA A 384 19.09 2.62 25.40
N SER A 385 18.76 3.66 26.17
CA SER A 385 18.39 3.53 27.58
C SER A 385 16.98 2.97 27.84
N HIS A 386 16.15 2.90 26.79
CA HIS A 386 14.74 2.49 26.86
C HIS A 386 14.50 1.07 26.32
N LEU A 387 15.50 0.43 25.71
CA LEU A 387 15.38 -0.90 25.11
C LEU A 387 14.87 -1.95 26.10
N VAL A 388 15.29 -1.89 27.35
CA VAL A 388 14.85 -2.81 28.40
C VAL A 388 13.34 -2.76 28.63
N GLN A 389 12.70 -1.63 28.36
CA GLN A 389 11.24 -1.45 28.46
C GLN A 389 10.56 -1.73 27.15
N LEU A 390 11.10 -1.24 26.04
CA LEU A 390 10.48 -1.32 24.72
C LEU A 390 10.44 -2.75 24.17
N ILE A 391 11.55 -3.49 24.26
CA ILE A 391 11.63 -4.82 23.65
C ILE A 391 10.56 -5.79 24.19
N PRO A 392 10.31 -5.91 25.50
CA PRO A 392 9.22 -6.73 26.01
C PRO A 392 7.84 -6.31 25.53
N ILE A 393 7.62 -4.99 25.33
CA ILE A 393 6.34 -4.46 24.85
C ILE A 393 6.09 -4.89 23.40
N LEU A 394 7.09 -4.70 22.51
CA LEU A 394 7.00 -5.11 21.11
C LEU A 394 6.81 -6.63 21.00
N VAL A 395 7.61 -7.42 21.72
CA VAL A 395 7.49 -8.88 21.75
C VAL A 395 6.11 -9.32 22.21
N ASN A 396 5.49 -8.62 23.17
CA ASN A 396 4.14 -8.93 23.59
C ASN A 396 3.09 -8.54 22.52
N GLY A 397 3.29 -7.43 21.83
CA GLY A 397 2.43 -6.98 20.72
C GLY A 397 2.47 -7.92 19.51
N MET A 398 3.52 -8.74 19.38
CA MET A 398 3.67 -9.72 18.30
C MET A 398 2.81 -11.01 18.47
N LYS A 399 2.09 -11.17 19.56
CA LYS A 399 1.14 -12.28 19.75
C LYS A 399 -0.14 -12.03 18.97
N TYR A 400 -0.76 -13.10 18.49
CA TYR A 400 -2.12 -13.01 17.97
C TYR A 400 -3.10 -12.57 19.05
N SER A 401 -3.95 -11.60 18.74
CA SER A 401 -5.13 -11.27 19.53
C SER A 401 -6.25 -12.29 19.28
N GLU A 402 -7.28 -12.32 20.15
CA GLU A 402 -8.46 -13.17 19.91
C GLU A 402 -9.20 -12.75 18.63
N ILE A 403 -9.19 -11.47 18.29
CA ILE A 403 -9.80 -10.94 17.07
C ILE A 403 -9.01 -11.42 15.84
N ASP A 404 -7.67 -11.36 15.86
CA ASP A 404 -6.83 -11.88 14.78
C ASP A 404 -7.14 -13.35 14.51
N ILE A 405 -7.26 -14.19 15.56
CA ILE A 405 -7.56 -15.62 15.42
C ILE A 405 -8.95 -15.82 14.80
N ILE A 406 -9.94 -15.00 15.15
CA ILE A 406 -11.29 -15.06 14.58
C ILE A 406 -11.26 -14.65 13.09
N LEU A 407 -10.56 -13.57 12.76
CA LEU A 407 -10.43 -13.08 11.37
C LEU A 407 -9.71 -14.06 10.46
N LEU A 408 -8.72 -14.79 11.00
CA LEU A 408 -8.06 -15.88 10.29
C LEU A 408 -8.96 -17.13 10.10
N LYS A 409 -10.27 -17.03 10.42
CA LYS A 409 -11.24 -18.14 10.44
C LYS A 409 -10.83 -19.30 11.35
N GLY A 410 -10.09 -18.96 12.39
CA GLY A 410 -9.80 -19.85 13.49
C GLY A 410 -8.71 -20.89 13.24
N ASP A 411 -8.76 -21.88 14.06
CA ASP A 411 -7.83 -22.99 14.21
C ASP A 411 -8.03 -24.11 13.16
N VAL A 412 -8.36 -23.77 11.91
CA VAL A 412 -8.51 -24.82 10.89
C VAL A 412 -7.13 -25.37 10.55
N GLU A 413 -6.97 -26.68 10.77
CA GLU A 413 -5.71 -27.35 10.51
C GLU A 413 -5.59 -27.84 9.06
N GLU A 414 -6.72 -28.17 8.42
CA GLU A 414 -6.81 -28.67 7.06
C GLU A 414 -7.95 -27.97 6.33
N ASP A 415 -7.64 -27.22 5.29
CA ASP A 415 -8.60 -26.45 4.48
C ASP A 415 -8.38 -26.58 2.96
N GLU A 416 -7.47 -27.46 2.54
CA GLU A 416 -7.11 -27.64 1.11
C GLU A 416 -8.31 -28.00 0.21
N ALA A 417 -9.33 -28.65 0.74
CA ALA A 417 -10.55 -29.02 0.02
C ALA A 417 -11.61 -27.91 0.01
N VAL A 418 -11.43 -26.84 0.78
CA VAL A 418 -12.34 -25.71 0.83
C VAL A 418 -12.07 -24.80 -0.38
N PRO A 419 -13.09 -24.46 -1.19
CA PRO A 419 -12.90 -23.53 -2.32
C PRO A 419 -12.34 -22.18 -1.87
N ASP A 420 -11.51 -21.59 -2.72
CA ASP A 420 -10.97 -20.24 -2.46
C ASP A 420 -12.10 -19.21 -2.39
N SER A 421 -11.96 -18.26 -1.47
CA SER A 421 -12.84 -17.09 -1.35
C SER A 421 -12.01 -15.82 -1.44
N GLU A 422 -12.66 -14.68 -1.72
CA GLU A 422 -11.99 -13.37 -1.79
C GLU A 422 -11.27 -12.99 -0.48
N GLN A 423 -11.79 -13.50 0.65
CA GLN A 423 -11.24 -13.26 2.00
C GLN A 423 -10.16 -14.26 2.44
N ASP A 424 -9.79 -15.21 1.58
CA ASP A 424 -8.72 -16.16 1.87
C ASP A 424 -7.35 -15.49 1.76
N ILE A 425 -6.29 -16.28 1.90
CA ILE A 425 -4.92 -15.80 1.77
C ILE A 425 -4.73 -14.98 0.49
N LYS A 426 -4.02 -13.84 0.62
CA LYS A 426 -3.48 -13.10 -0.50
C LYS A 426 -2.09 -13.64 -0.78
N PRO A 427 -1.83 -14.24 -1.96
CA PRO A 427 -0.51 -14.79 -2.28
C PRO A 427 0.57 -13.73 -2.16
N ARG A 428 1.67 -14.05 -1.45
CA ARG A 428 2.85 -13.20 -1.36
C ARG A 428 3.94 -13.80 -2.21
N PHE A 429 4.24 -13.16 -3.31
CA PHE A 429 5.30 -13.58 -4.20
C PHE A 429 6.67 -13.34 -3.55
N HIS A 430 7.59 -14.26 -3.80
CA HIS A 430 8.99 -14.05 -3.49
C HIS A 430 9.50 -12.90 -4.37
N LYS A 431 9.94 -11.80 -3.75
CA LYS A 431 10.58 -10.71 -4.48
C LYS A 431 12.08 -10.90 -4.36
N SER A 432 12.72 -11.23 -5.49
CA SER A 432 14.17 -11.27 -5.58
C SER A 432 14.76 -9.92 -5.13
N ARG A 433 15.83 -9.95 -4.33
CA ARG A 433 16.56 -8.75 -3.86
C ARG A 433 17.07 -7.85 -4.99
N THR A 434 17.07 -8.34 -6.23
CA THR A 434 17.48 -7.58 -7.42
C THR A 434 16.39 -6.63 -7.92
N VAL A 435 15.17 -6.71 -7.41
CA VAL A 435 13.98 -5.98 -7.89
C VAL A 435 13.36 -5.11 -6.80
N THR A 436 14.17 -4.38 -6.05
CA THR A 436 13.68 -3.20 -5.34
C THR A 436 13.71 -2.02 -6.29
N LEU A 437 12.62 -1.80 -7.02
CA LEU A 437 12.42 -0.57 -7.76
C LEU A 437 11.65 0.43 -6.90
N PRO A 438 12.07 1.68 -6.89
CA PRO A 438 11.22 2.76 -6.45
C PRO A 438 10.19 3.04 -7.56
N HIS A 439 9.02 2.41 -7.49
CA HIS A 439 7.92 2.68 -8.43
C HIS A 439 6.84 3.58 -7.83
N GLU A 440 7.12 4.22 -6.69
CA GLU A 440 6.19 5.14 -6.03
C GLU A 440 6.46 6.63 -6.29
N ALA A 441 7.42 6.97 -7.14
CA ALA A 441 7.75 8.36 -7.37
C ALA A 441 7.73 8.72 -8.86
N GLU A 442 6.61 8.59 -9.56
CA GLU A 442 6.27 9.35 -10.77
C GLU A 442 4.96 8.80 -11.37
N ARG A 443 3.82 9.17 -10.79
CA ARG A 443 2.57 9.22 -11.56
C ARG A 443 2.46 10.62 -12.15
N PRO A 444 2.44 10.79 -13.47
CA PRO A 444 2.02 12.05 -14.05
C PRO A 444 0.51 12.19 -13.84
N ASP A 445 0.18 13.34 -13.28
CA ASP A 445 -1.14 13.93 -13.11
C ASP A 445 -2.06 13.62 -14.31
N GLY A 446 -3.25 13.03 -14.04
CA GLY A 446 -4.34 12.99 -15.01
C GLY A 446 -4.86 11.62 -15.46
N SER A 447 -5.22 10.73 -14.54
CA SER A 447 -6.29 9.74 -14.79
C SER A 447 -7.01 9.42 -13.48
N GLU A 448 -7.96 10.27 -13.13
CA GLU A 448 -9.05 9.94 -12.23
C GLU A 448 -9.92 8.94 -12.97
N ASP A 449 -9.96 7.70 -12.54
CA ASP A 449 -10.96 6.66 -12.72
C ASP A 449 -10.30 5.27 -12.89
N ALA A 450 -9.58 4.83 -11.85
CA ALA A 450 -9.48 3.42 -11.54
C ALA A 450 -9.83 3.33 -10.05
N GLU A 451 -10.96 2.76 -9.76
CA GLU A 451 -11.30 2.32 -8.41
C GLU A 451 -10.28 1.23 -8.06
N ASP A 452 -9.12 1.64 -7.51
CA ASP A 452 -8.19 0.74 -6.83
C ASP A 452 -8.83 0.34 -5.50
N ASP A 453 -9.79 -0.58 -5.56
CA ASP A 453 -10.31 -1.30 -4.38
C ASP A 453 -9.21 -2.13 -3.68
N ASP A 454 -8.00 -2.20 -4.27
CA ASP A 454 -6.88 -2.99 -3.73
C ASP A 454 -6.06 -2.25 -2.65
N ASP A 455 -6.05 -0.91 -2.61
CA ASP A 455 -5.27 -0.16 -1.61
C ASP A 455 -5.98 -0.07 -0.25
N ASP A 456 -7.31 -0.03 -0.19
CA ASP A 456 -8.07 -0.05 1.06
C ASP A 456 -7.94 -1.40 1.79
N ASP A 457 -7.76 -2.49 1.06
CA ASP A 457 -7.56 -3.83 1.62
C ASP A 457 -6.16 -4.04 2.23
N ALA A 458 -5.13 -3.36 1.71
CA ALA A 458 -3.78 -3.43 2.26
C ALA A 458 -3.68 -2.70 3.62
N LEU A 459 -4.40 -1.60 3.79
CA LEU A 459 -4.52 -0.87 5.07
C LEU A 459 -5.36 -1.64 6.09
N SER A 460 -6.40 -2.38 5.66
CA SER A 460 -7.26 -3.17 6.56
C SER A 460 -6.52 -4.37 7.18
N ASP A 461 -5.41 -4.80 6.59
CA ASP A 461 -4.60 -5.94 7.06
C ASP A 461 -3.44 -5.50 8.00
N TRP A 462 -3.18 -4.20 8.16
CA TRP A 462 -2.15 -3.68 9.05
C TRP A 462 -2.66 -3.62 10.50
N ASN A 463 -1.97 -4.30 11.42
CA ASN A 463 -2.36 -4.44 12.81
C ASN A 463 -1.17 -4.31 13.77
N LEU A 464 -1.43 -4.24 15.08
CA LEU A 464 -0.42 -4.09 16.12
C LEU A 464 0.66 -5.18 16.05
N ARG A 465 0.27 -6.43 15.70
CA ARG A 465 1.19 -7.56 15.57
C ARG A 465 2.20 -7.31 14.45
N LYS A 466 1.73 -6.93 13.25
CA LYS A 466 2.58 -6.65 12.09
C LYS A 466 3.46 -5.43 12.31
N CYS A 467 2.90 -4.36 12.86
CA CYS A 467 3.64 -3.15 13.22
C CYS A 467 4.74 -3.43 14.27
N SER A 468 4.43 -4.22 15.31
CA SER A 468 5.43 -4.62 16.32
C SER A 468 6.57 -5.44 15.74
N ALA A 469 6.26 -6.35 14.80
CA ALA A 469 7.27 -7.15 14.12
C ALA A 469 8.16 -6.28 13.21
N ALA A 470 7.56 -5.37 12.43
CA ALA A 470 8.28 -4.44 11.58
C ALA A 470 9.18 -3.49 12.40
N ALA A 471 8.64 -2.94 13.49
CA ALA A 471 9.42 -2.10 14.40
C ALA A 471 10.63 -2.84 14.99
N LEU A 472 10.46 -4.11 15.38
CA LEU A 472 11.55 -4.93 15.90
C LEU A 472 12.60 -5.23 14.82
N ASP A 473 12.19 -5.49 13.57
CA ASP A 473 13.09 -5.72 12.43
C ASP A 473 13.96 -4.48 12.16
N VAL A 474 13.35 -3.29 12.03
CA VAL A 474 14.10 -2.04 11.82
C VAL A 474 15.02 -1.73 13.00
N LEU A 475 14.56 -1.92 14.26
CA LEU A 475 15.40 -1.74 15.46
C LEU A 475 16.56 -2.75 15.50
N ALA A 476 16.36 -3.98 15.01
CA ALA A 476 17.42 -4.97 14.89
C ALA A 476 18.51 -4.51 13.90
N ASN A 477 18.13 -3.85 12.82
CA ASN A 477 19.07 -3.27 11.86
C ASN A 477 19.84 -2.07 12.44
N VAL A 478 19.23 -1.28 13.35
CA VAL A 478 19.86 -0.13 14.01
C VAL A 478 20.80 -0.57 15.12
N PHE A 479 20.34 -1.43 16.04
CA PHE A 479 21.05 -1.81 17.27
C PHE A 479 21.90 -3.08 17.13
N ARG A 480 21.57 -3.95 16.20
CA ARG A 480 22.26 -5.20 15.93
C ARG A 480 22.44 -6.07 17.20
N GLU A 481 23.63 -6.53 17.46
CA GLU A 481 23.90 -7.42 18.62
C GLU A 481 23.57 -6.78 19.98
N GLU A 482 23.48 -5.44 20.07
CA GLU A 482 23.11 -4.73 21.30
C GLU A 482 21.68 -5.06 21.76
N LEU A 483 20.79 -5.54 20.85
CA LEU A 483 19.45 -6.01 21.20
C LEU A 483 19.43 -7.38 21.89
N LEU A 484 20.40 -8.25 21.60
CA LEU A 484 20.38 -9.66 22.04
C LEU A 484 20.32 -9.85 23.54
N PRO A 485 21.02 -9.04 24.40
CA PRO A 485 20.90 -9.17 25.85
C PRO A 485 19.46 -8.96 26.37
N HIS A 486 18.65 -8.18 25.67
CA HIS A 486 17.25 -7.93 26.02
C HIS A 486 16.29 -8.98 25.44
N LEU A 487 16.63 -9.58 24.29
CA LEU A 487 15.78 -10.53 23.56
C LEU A 487 15.99 -11.99 23.98
N LEU A 488 17.26 -12.44 24.14
CA LEU A 488 17.56 -13.85 24.42
C LEU A 488 16.87 -14.42 25.67
N PRO A 489 16.77 -13.68 26.78
CA PRO A 489 16.03 -14.16 27.96
C PRO A 489 14.54 -14.38 27.68
N LEU A 490 13.93 -13.52 26.84
CA LEU A 490 12.51 -13.63 26.43
C LEU A 490 12.31 -14.81 25.48
N LEU A 491 13.14 -14.92 24.44
CA LEU A 491 13.07 -15.98 23.43
C LEU A 491 13.10 -17.37 24.05
N LYS A 492 13.93 -17.60 25.06
CA LYS A 492 13.98 -18.88 25.76
C LYS A 492 12.63 -19.27 26.40
N GLY A 493 11.88 -18.28 26.91
CA GLY A 493 10.55 -18.50 27.48
C GLY A 493 9.49 -18.72 26.42
N LEU A 494 9.61 -18.06 25.26
CA LEU A 494 8.61 -18.10 24.20
C LEU A 494 8.70 -19.35 23.34
N LEU A 495 9.88 -19.70 22.84
CA LEU A 495 10.09 -20.80 21.88
C LEU A 495 9.66 -22.18 22.40
N PHE A 496 9.76 -22.40 23.70
CA PHE A 496 9.40 -23.67 24.34
C PHE A 496 8.10 -23.60 25.14
N HIS A 497 7.31 -22.56 24.92
CA HIS A 497 6.05 -22.39 25.62
C HIS A 497 5.03 -23.45 25.17
N PRO A 498 4.22 -24.03 26.10
CA PRO A 498 3.20 -25.02 25.76
C PRO A 498 2.04 -24.47 24.96
N GLU A 499 1.75 -23.18 25.12
CA GLU A 499 0.70 -22.46 24.38
C GLU A 499 1.23 -22.04 23.01
N TRP A 500 0.51 -22.40 21.97
CA TRP A 500 0.95 -22.21 20.59
C TRP A 500 1.08 -20.74 20.19
N VAL A 501 0.18 -19.86 20.66
CA VAL A 501 0.22 -18.40 20.38
C VAL A 501 1.54 -17.80 20.88
N VAL A 502 1.97 -18.20 22.08
CA VAL A 502 3.21 -17.72 22.68
C VAL A 502 4.44 -18.29 21.97
N LYS A 503 4.41 -19.59 21.60
CA LYS A 503 5.49 -20.21 20.83
C LYS A 503 5.61 -19.58 19.44
N GLU A 504 4.50 -19.37 18.76
CA GLU A 504 4.44 -18.79 17.45
C GLU A 504 5.03 -17.37 17.44
N SER A 505 4.67 -16.51 18.41
CA SER A 505 5.26 -15.19 18.53
C SER A 505 6.77 -15.21 18.77
N GLY A 506 7.29 -16.20 19.51
CA GLY A 506 8.72 -16.40 19.68
C GLY A 506 9.45 -16.76 18.38
N ILE A 507 8.83 -17.57 17.52
CA ILE A 507 9.35 -17.88 16.18
C ILE A 507 9.32 -16.63 15.29
N LEU A 508 8.23 -15.85 15.33
CA LEU A 508 8.13 -14.58 14.62
C LEU A 508 9.23 -13.59 15.04
N VAL A 509 9.52 -13.47 16.35
CA VAL A 509 10.61 -12.63 16.86
C VAL A 509 11.95 -13.05 16.25
N LEU A 510 12.25 -14.36 16.18
CA LEU A 510 13.49 -14.85 15.55
C LEU A 510 13.57 -14.44 14.07
N GLY A 511 12.47 -14.52 13.35
CA GLY A 511 12.42 -14.09 11.96
C GLY A 511 12.65 -12.58 11.81
N ALA A 512 12.01 -11.75 12.65
CA ALA A 512 12.14 -10.31 12.61
C ALA A 512 13.58 -9.81 12.86
N ILE A 513 14.32 -10.47 13.77
CA ILE A 513 15.69 -10.06 14.09
C ILE A 513 16.75 -10.68 13.17
N ALA A 514 16.36 -11.57 12.27
CA ALA A 514 17.31 -12.38 11.49
C ALA A 514 18.31 -11.53 10.71
N GLU A 515 17.87 -10.48 10.04
CA GLU A 515 18.75 -9.64 9.22
C GLU A 515 19.71 -8.81 10.08
N GLY A 516 19.16 -8.01 10.99
CA GLY A 516 19.95 -7.07 11.79
C GLY A 516 20.87 -7.75 12.81
N CYS A 517 20.43 -8.86 13.42
CA CYS A 517 21.16 -9.54 14.48
C CYS A 517 21.92 -10.81 14.02
N MET A 518 22.02 -11.09 12.71
CA MET A 518 22.58 -12.34 12.17
C MET A 518 23.91 -12.71 12.82
N GLN A 519 24.88 -11.80 12.87
CA GLN A 519 26.21 -12.07 13.39
C GLN A 519 26.21 -12.50 14.87
N GLY A 520 25.39 -11.82 15.67
CA GLY A 520 25.22 -12.18 17.08
C GLY A 520 24.44 -13.47 17.31
N MET A 521 23.60 -13.87 16.34
CA MET A 521 22.81 -15.11 16.39
C MET A 521 23.59 -16.36 15.95
N VAL A 522 24.67 -16.22 15.15
CA VAL A 522 25.47 -17.36 14.65
C VAL A 522 25.82 -18.41 15.72
N PRO A 523 26.23 -18.04 16.94
CA PRO A 523 26.55 -19.02 17.98
C PRO A 523 25.36 -19.90 18.41
N TYR A 524 24.14 -19.44 18.21
CA TYR A 524 22.91 -20.10 18.63
C TYR A 524 22.22 -20.86 17.49
N LEU A 525 22.51 -20.53 16.21
CA LEU A 525 21.85 -21.11 15.04
C LEU A 525 22.05 -22.64 14.94
N PRO A 526 23.19 -23.25 15.30
CA PRO A 526 23.33 -24.71 15.27
C PRO A 526 22.31 -25.47 16.12
N GLU A 527 21.79 -24.88 17.18
CA GLU A 527 20.74 -25.43 18.02
C GLU A 527 19.34 -24.96 17.62
N LEU A 528 19.21 -23.71 17.17
CA LEU A 528 17.93 -23.11 16.81
C LEU A 528 17.39 -23.63 15.48
N ILE A 529 18.21 -23.78 14.45
CA ILE A 529 17.75 -24.23 13.13
C ILE A 529 17.13 -25.62 13.18
N PRO A 530 17.73 -26.66 13.82
CA PRO A 530 17.07 -27.93 13.99
C PRO A 530 15.75 -27.86 14.76
N HIS A 531 15.65 -26.99 15.77
CA HIS A 531 14.40 -26.75 16.50
C HIS A 531 13.32 -26.12 15.61
N LEU A 532 13.66 -25.12 14.81
CA LEU A 532 12.73 -24.50 13.85
C LEU A 532 12.29 -25.51 12.78
N ILE A 533 13.19 -26.35 12.27
CA ILE A 533 12.85 -27.45 11.35
C ILE A 533 11.83 -28.40 12.01
N GLN A 534 11.99 -28.72 13.31
CA GLN A 534 11.00 -29.48 14.03
C GLN A 534 9.64 -28.81 14.13
N CYS A 535 9.61 -27.48 14.24
CA CYS A 535 8.37 -26.69 14.27
C CYS A 535 7.60 -26.73 12.93
N LEU A 536 8.24 -27.07 11.81
CA LEU A 536 7.56 -27.34 10.53
C LEU A 536 6.59 -28.52 10.62
N SER A 537 6.75 -29.41 11.60
CA SER A 537 5.86 -30.54 11.88
C SER A 537 4.97 -30.30 13.10
N ASP A 538 4.77 -29.05 13.52
CA ASP A 538 3.85 -28.71 14.63
C ASP A 538 2.40 -29.03 14.26
N LYS A 539 1.60 -29.28 15.28
CA LYS A 539 0.17 -29.58 15.11
C LYS A 539 -0.61 -28.36 14.60
N LYS A 540 -0.18 -27.16 14.97
CA LYS A 540 -0.83 -25.90 14.60
C LYS A 540 -0.31 -25.39 13.26
N ALA A 541 -1.22 -25.17 12.30
CA ALA A 541 -0.89 -24.65 10.98
C ALA A 541 -0.16 -23.30 11.05
N LEU A 542 -0.59 -22.40 11.93
CA LEU A 542 0.05 -21.11 12.09
C LEU A 542 1.49 -21.19 12.61
N VAL A 543 1.80 -22.20 13.45
CA VAL A 543 3.18 -22.46 13.89
C VAL A 543 4.01 -23.02 12.73
N ARG A 544 3.45 -23.93 11.91
CA ARG A 544 4.13 -24.45 10.72
C ARG A 544 4.43 -23.32 9.71
N SER A 545 3.45 -22.46 9.47
CA SER A 545 3.56 -21.33 8.54
C SER A 545 4.64 -20.33 8.95
N ILE A 546 4.63 -19.87 10.21
CA ILE A 546 5.64 -18.91 10.68
C ILE A 546 7.04 -19.54 10.75
N ALA A 547 7.14 -20.87 10.99
CA ALA A 547 8.42 -21.56 10.95
C ALA A 547 9.01 -21.60 9.54
N CYS A 548 8.19 -21.77 8.49
CA CYS A 548 8.63 -21.65 7.10
C CYS A 548 9.24 -20.26 6.84
N TRP A 549 8.50 -19.20 7.17
CA TRP A 549 8.95 -17.84 6.98
C TRP A 549 10.24 -17.52 7.77
N THR A 550 10.29 -17.92 9.04
CA THR A 550 11.49 -17.67 9.86
C THR A 550 12.71 -18.40 9.32
N LEU A 551 12.56 -19.65 8.87
CA LEU A 551 13.66 -20.42 8.29
C LEU A 551 14.18 -19.84 6.99
N SER A 552 13.31 -19.24 6.15
CA SER A 552 13.75 -18.53 4.94
C SER A 552 14.67 -17.35 5.26
N ARG A 553 14.42 -16.65 6.36
CA ARG A 553 15.27 -15.52 6.81
C ARG A 553 16.69 -15.95 7.23
N TYR A 554 16.89 -17.23 7.53
CA TYR A 554 18.20 -17.84 7.87
C TYR A 554 18.76 -18.70 6.73
N ALA A 555 18.15 -18.72 5.55
CA ALA A 555 18.55 -19.57 4.42
C ALA A 555 20.02 -19.36 4.03
N HIS A 556 20.50 -18.13 3.98
CA HIS A 556 21.90 -17.81 3.69
C HIS A 556 22.88 -18.50 4.65
N TRP A 557 22.58 -18.49 5.97
CA TRP A 557 23.42 -19.19 6.94
C TRP A 557 23.33 -20.70 6.77
N VAL A 558 22.13 -21.25 6.53
CA VAL A 558 21.91 -22.69 6.32
C VAL A 558 22.74 -23.21 5.15
N VAL A 559 22.73 -22.49 4.03
CA VAL A 559 23.47 -22.85 2.81
C VAL A 559 24.98 -22.75 3.01
N SER A 560 25.44 -21.81 3.86
CA SER A 560 26.87 -21.67 4.19
C SER A 560 27.46 -22.86 4.98
N GLN A 561 26.59 -23.73 5.56
CA GLN A 561 26.98 -24.89 6.32
C GLN A 561 27.07 -26.13 5.41
N PRO A 562 27.75 -27.26 5.86
CA PRO A 562 27.74 -28.48 5.09
C PRO A 562 26.32 -28.96 4.76
N PRO A 563 26.01 -29.28 3.48
CA PRO A 563 24.63 -29.54 3.04
C PRO A 563 23.88 -30.60 3.81
N ASP A 564 24.56 -31.68 4.22
CA ASP A 564 23.93 -32.75 4.97
C ASP A 564 23.50 -32.37 6.40
N MET A 565 24.07 -31.29 6.97
CA MET A 565 23.77 -30.86 8.34
C MET A 565 22.45 -30.11 8.46
N HIS A 566 22.22 -29.14 7.55
CA HIS A 566 21.08 -28.22 7.67
C HIS A 566 20.30 -28.05 6.36
N LEU A 567 20.95 -27.90 5.19
CA LEU A 567 20.29 -27.70 3.91
C LEU A 567 19.35 -28.85 3.55
N LYS A 568 19.87 -30.09 3.55
CA LYS A 568 19.09 -31.26 3.18
C LYS A 568 17.90 -31.51 4.12
N PRO A 569 18.06 -31.47 5.46
CA PRO A 569 16.93 -31.55 6.39
C PRO A 569 15.88 -30.44 6.16
N LEU A 570 16.31 -29.17 6.00
CA LEU A 570 15.39 -28.07 5.77
C LEU A 570 14.62 -28.23 4.46
N MET A 571 15.32 -28.45 3.34
CA MET A 571 14.73 -28.71 2.03
C MET A 571 13.70 -29.85 2.10
N THR A 572 14.04 -30.96 2.75
CA THR A 572 13.15 -32.13 2.86
C THR A 572 11.86 -31.79 3.61
N GLU A 573 11.95 -31.03 4.70
CA GLU A 573 10.76 -30.67 5.50
C GLU A 573 9.94 -29.57 4.81
N LEU A 574 10.56 -28.60 4.12
CA LEU A 574 9.82 -27.60 3.32
C LEU A 574 9.05 -28.27 2.17
N LEU A 575 9.67 -29.22 1.44
CA LEU A 575 8.98 -29.96 0.38
C LEU A 575 7.78 -30.78 0.92
N LYS A 576 7.83 -31.27 2.14
CA LYS A 576 6.65 -31.86 2.79
C LYS A 576 5.58 -30.83 3.12
N ARG A 577 5.97 -29.58 3.47
CA ARG A 577 5.03 -28.49 3.77
C ARG A 577 4.44 -27.87 2.51
N ILE A 578 5.12 -27.89 1.39
CA ILE A 578 4.51 -27.62 0.08
C ILE A 578 3.29 -28.51 -0.16
N LEU A 579 3.32 -29.75 0.31
CA LEU A 579 2.19 -30.68 0.23
C LEU A 579 1.32 -30.71 1.50
N ASP A 580 1.37 -29.67 2.34
CA ASP A 580 0.54 -29.59 3.56
C ASP A 580 -0.96 -29.58 3.23
N GLY A 581 -1.79 -29.95 4.20
CA GLY A 581 -3.25 -29.90 4.11
C GLY A 581 -3.83 -28.51 4.37
N ASN A 582 -3.01 -27.53 4.73
CA ASN A 582 -3.42 -26.16 5.03
C ASN A 582 -2.85 -25.20 4.00
N LYS A 583 -3.73 -24.36 3.41
CA LYS A 583 -3.37 -23.43 2.33
C LYS A 583 -2.32 -22.39 2.73
N ARG A 584 -2.38 -21.87 3.97
CA ARG A 584 -1.40 -20.89 4.47
C ARG A 584 -0.02 -21.52 4.66
N VAL A 585 0.01 -22.78 5.06
CA VAL A 585 1.28 -23.53 5.17
C VAL A 585 1.84 -23.83 3.78
N GLN A 586 0.98 -24.17 2.81
CA GLN A 586 1.39 -24.37 1.40
C GLN A 586 2.05 -23.09 0.85
N GLU A 587 1.38 -21.92 1.03
CA GLU A 587 1.89 -20.61 0.63
C GLU A 587 3.25 -20.32 1.27
N ALA A 588 3.31 -20.37 2.60
CA ALA A 588 4.53 -20.05 3.34
C ALA A 588 5.69 -21.01 3.00
N ALA A 589 5.39 -22.28 2.73
CA ALA A 589 6.38 -23.27 2.34
C ALA A 589 6.93 -23.03 0.94
N CYS A 590 6.07 -22.69 -0.04
CA CYS A 590 6.52 -22.34 -1.39
C CYS A 590 7.39 -21.09 -1.38
N SER A 591 6.98 -20.02 -0.70
CA SER A 591 7.75 -18.79 -0.58
C SER A 591 9.10 -19.01 0.13
N ALA A 592 9.11 -19.79 1.23
CA ALA A 592 10.34 -20.13 1.93
C ALA A 592 11.26 -21.02 1.09
N PHE A 593 10.68 -21.88 0.26
CA PHE A 593 11.44 -22.75 -0.63
C PHE A 593 12.06 -21.96 -1.77
N ALA A 594 11.35 -21.00 -2.37
CA ALA A 594 11.89 -20.10 -3.37
C ALA A 594 13.09 -19.30 -2.83
N THR A 595 12.98 -18.77 -1.59
CA THR A 595 14.15 -18.12 -0.93
C THR A 595 15.33 -19.08 -0.77
N LEU A 596 15.06 -20.33 -0.41
CA LEU A 596 16.12 -21.34 -0.27
C LEU A 596 16.76 -21.68 -1.62
N GLU A 597 16.00 -21.70 -2.70
CA GLU A 597 16.46 -21.93 -4.08
C GLU A 597 17.44 -20.85 -4.53
N GLU A 598 17.12 -19.57 -4.29
CA GLU A 598 17.99 -18.44 -4.60
C GLU A 598 19.34 -18.53 -3.86
N GLU A 599 19.30 -18.89 -2.58
CA GLU A 599 20.52 -18.96 -1.77
C GLU A 599 21.35 -20.22 -2.08
N ALA A 600 20.70 -21.36 -2.34
CA ALA A 600 21.37 -22.64 -2.54
C ALA A 600 21.84 -22.87 -3.97
N CYS A 601 21.20 -22.23 -4.97
CA CYS A 601 21.57 -22.34 -6.38
C CYS A 601 21.90 -23.79 -6.82
N THR A 602 23.11 -24.01 -7.32
CA THR A 602 23.56 -25.31 -7.85
C THR A 602 23.69 -26.42 -6.79
N GLU A 603 23.68 -26.10 -5.48
CA GLU A 603 23.68 -27.11 -4.43
C GLU A 603 22.41 -27.98 -4.45
N LEU A 604 21.33 -27.48 -5.11
CA LEU A 604 20.07 -28.22 -5.28
C LEU A 604 20.10 -29.23 -6.43
N VAL A 605 21.06 -29.15 -7.34
CA VAL A 605 21.14 -30.01 -8.53
C VAL A 605 21.06 -31.52 -8.19
N PRO A 606 21.73 -32.04 -7.13
CA PRO A 606 21.61 -33.44 -6.75
C PRO A 606 20.20 -33.88 -6.35
N TYR A 607 19.31 -32.95 -6.00
CA TYR A 607 17.98 -33.17 -5.48
C TYR A 607 16.85 -32.83 -6.47
N LEU A 608 17.20 -32.36 -7.70
CA LEU A 608 16.25 -31.86 -8.70
C LEU A 608 15.11 -32.82 -9.01
N SER A 609 15.40 -34.11 -9.13
CA SER A 609 14.34 -35.09 -9.42
C SER A 609 13.29 -35.11 -8.34
N TYR A 610 13.69 -35.10 -7.06
CA TYR A 610 12.77 -35.08 -5.92
C TYR A 610 12.01 -33.75 -5.79
N ILE A 611 12.69 -32.61 -6.01
CA ILE A 611 12.09 -31.29 -6.01
C ILE A 611 10.99 -31.21 -7.07
N LEU A 612 11.33 -31.57 -8.31
CA LEU A 612 10.38 -31.53 -9.43
C LEU A 612 9.18 -32.47 -9.21
N ASP A 613 9.41 -33.67 -8.69
CA ASP A 613 8.30 -34.60 -8.37
C ASP A 613 7.32 -33.97 -7.37
N THR A 614 7.83 -33.25 -6.36
CA THR A 614 7.00 -32.57 -5.36
C THR A 614 6.23 -31.37 -5.96
N LEU A 615 6.92 -30.49 -6.70
CA LEU A 615 6.30 -29.30 -7.31
C LEU A 615 5.25 -29.70 -8.36
N VAL A 616 5.53 -30.71 -9.17
CA VAL A 616 4.56 -31.26 -10.15
C VAL A 616 3.34 -31.86 -9.46
N PHE A 617 3.54 -32.57 -8.35
CA PHE A 617 2.42 -33.07 -7.56
C PHE A 617 1.54 -31.97 -6.98
N ALA A 618 2.15 -30.84 -6.58
CA ALA A 618 1.45 -29.68 -6.07
C ALA A 618 0.47 -29.05 -7.08
N PHE A 619 0.75 -29.12 -8.40
CA PHE A 619 -0.20 -28.67 -9.45
C PHE A 619 -1.56 -29.35 -9.37
N GLY A 620 -1.59 -30.63 -9.00
CA GLY A 620 -2.84 -31.39 -8.87
C GLY A 620 -3.54 -31.18 -7.53
N LYS A 621 -2.82 -30.63 -6.54
CA LYS A 621 -3.31 -30.48 -5.17
C LYS A 621 -3.81 -29.08 -4.87
N TYR A 622 -3.18 -28.07 -5.44
CA TYR A 622 -3.39 -26.66 -5.07
C TYR A 622 -4.70 -26.08 -5.59
N GLN A 623 -5.34 -25.28 -4.76
CA GLN A 623 -6.38 -24.36 -5.16
C GLN A 623 -5.78 -23.20 -5.98
N HIS A 624 -6.65 -22.47 -6.67
CA HIS A 624 -6.28 -21.46 -7.65
C HIS A 624 -5.24 -20.41 -7.10
N LYS A 625 -5.51 -19.84 -5.91
CA LYS A 625 -4.62 -18.82 -5.34
C LYS A 625 -3.21 -19.33 -5.05
N ASN A 626 -3.07 -20.56 -4.56
CA ASN A 626 -1.76 -21.13 -4.27
C ASN A 626 -0.99 -21.58 -5.52
N LEU A 627 -1.68 -21.78 -6.66
CA LEU A 627 -1.01 -22.06 -7.93
C LEU A 627 -0.14 -20.87 -8.38
N LEU A 628 -0.53 -19.64 -8.08
CA LEU A 628 0.24 -18.45 -8.44
C LEU A 628 1.63 -18.48 -7.79
N ILE A 629 1.70 -18.85 -6.51
CA ILE A 629 2.98 -18.97 -5.76
C ILE A 629 3.78 -20.17 -6.23
N LEU A 630 3.11 -21.24 -6.68
CA LEU A 630 3.78 -22.39 -7.24
C LEU A 630 4.52 -22.05 -8.53
N TYR A 631 3.93 -21.19 -9.39
CA TYR A 631 4.62 -20.68 -10.59
C TYR A 631 5.87 -19.88 -10.22
N ASP A 632 5.77 -19.03 -9.20
CA ASP A 632 6.90 -18.26 -8.68
C ASP A 632 8.05 -19.19 -8.20
N ALA A 633 7.75 -20.20 -7.37
CA ALA A 633 8.74 -21.17 -6.93
C ALA A 633 9.40 -21.93 -8.10
N ILE A 634 8.63 -22.35 -9.10
CA ILE A 634 9.19 -23.02 -10.28
C ILE A 634 10.07 -22.09 -11.11
N GLY A 635 9.67 -20.84 -11.29
CA GLY A 635 10.46 -19.82 -11.98
C GLY A 635 11.80 -19.59 -11.27
N THR A 636 11.77 -19.43 -9.94
CA THR A 636 12.94 -19.25 -9.09
C THR A 636 13.86 -20.47 -9.15
N LEU A 637 13.31 -21.70 -9.12
CA LEU A 637 14.10 -22.90 -9.32
C LEU A 637 14.82 -22.90 -10.66
N ALA A 638 14.11 -22.55 -11.74
CA ALA A 638 14.68 -22.53 -13.08
C ALA A 638 15.84 -21.51 -13.17
N ASP A 639 15.70 -20.33 -12.59
CA ASP A 639 16.77 -19.32 -12.56
C ASP A 639 17.96 -19.77 -11.71
N SER A 640 17.72 -20.40 -10.56
CA SER A 640 18.73 -20.85 -9.61
C SER A 640 19.60 -21.99 -10.14
N VAL A 641 18.98 -23.01 -10.77
CA VAL A 641 19.72 -24.17 -11.27
C VAL A 641 20.10 -24.07 -12.74
N GLY A 642 19.49 -23.13 -13.47
CA GLY A 642 19.80 -22.82 -14.86
C GLY A 642 19.76 -24.04 -15.78
N HIS A 643 20.77 -24.18 -16.63
CA HIS A 643 20.87 -25.23 -17.66
C HIS A 643 20.86 -26.67 -17.11
N HIS A 644 21.07 -26.88 -15.81
CA HIS A 644 20.96 -28.21 -15.19
C HIS A 644 19.55 -28.79 -15.31
N LEU A 645 18.53 -27.91 -15.49
CA LEU A 645 17.16 -28.30 -15.76
C LEU A 645 16.94 -28.86 -17.17
N ASN A 646 17.83 -28.57 -18.12
CA ASN A 646 17.73 -28.98 -19.51
C ASN A 646 18.10 -30.47 -19.70
N GLN A 647 17.32 -31.36 -19.11
CA GLN A 647 17.42 -32.81 -19.27
C GLN A 647 16.06 -33.37 -19.70
N PRO A 648 16.03 -34.37 -20.61
CA PRO A 648 14.76 -34.93 -21.13
C PRO A 648 13.81 -35.38 -20.02
N GLU A 649 14.36 -35.99 -18.95
CA GLU A 649 13.57 -36.44 -17.81
C GLU A 649 12.86 -35.28 -17.09
N TYR A 650 13.55 -34.18 -16.84
CA TYR A 650 13.00 -33.02 -16.12
C TYR A 650 12.00 -32.25 -17.02
N ILE A 651 12.32 -32.11 -18.33
CA ILE A 651 11.41 -31.48 -19.29
C ILE A 651 10.08 -32.26 -19.37
N GLN A 652 10.13 -33.58 -19.44
CA GLN A 652 8.95 -34.42 -19.48
C GLN A 652 8.09 -34.36 -18.21
N LYS A 653 8.68 -34.06 -17.07
CA LYS A 653 7.94 -33.84 -15.80
C LYS A 653 7.32 -32.44 -15.74
N LEU A 654 8.13 -31.39 -16.03
CA LEU A 654 7.78 -30.01 -15.75
C LEU A 654 6.84 -29.39 -16.81
N MET A 655 7.09 -29.63 -18.11
CA MET A 655 6.38 -28.92 -19.17
C MET A 655 4.90 -29.32 -19.33
N PRO A 656 4.48 -30.58 -19.17
CA PRO A 656 3.08 -30.94 -19.36
C PRO A 656 2.10 -30.15 -18.47
N PRO A 657 2.27 -30.06 -17.13
CA PRO A 657 1.36 -29.29 -16.28
C PRO A 657 1.39 -27.79 -16.59
N LEU A 658 2.54 -27.20 -16.91
CA LEU A 658 2.65 -25.80 -17.30
C LEU A 658 1.90 -25.51 -18.60
N ILE A 659 2.08 -26.33 -19.63
CA ILE A 659 1.38 -26.19 -20.91
C ILE A 659 -0.13 -26.46 -20.77
N GLN A 660 -0.53 -27.35 -19.86
CA GLN A 660 -1.94 -27.55 -19.57
C GLN A 660 -2.56 -26.25 -19.02
N LYS A 661 -1.94 -25.61 -18.02
CA LYS A 661 -2.40 -24.34 -17.45
C LYS A 661 -2.36 -23.20 -18.48
N TRP A 662 -1.30 -23.14 -19.30
CA TRP A 662 -1.22 -22.23 -20.43
C TRP A 662 -2.42 -22.30 -21.37
N ASN A 663 -2.96 -23.48 -21.62
CA ASN A 663 -4.13 -23.69 -22.48
C ASN A 663 -5.46 -23.45 -21.76
N GLU A 664 -5.51 -23.55 -20.43
CA GLU A 664 -6.72 -23.37 -19.63
C GLU A 664 -7.03 -21.88 -19.41
N LEU A 665 -6.01 -21.03 -19.19
CA LEU A 665 -6.16 -19.62 -18.93
C LEU A 665 -6.47 -18.82 -20.21
N LYS A 666 -7.35 -17.83 -20.08
CA LYS A 666 -7.71 -16.90 -21.17
C LYS A 666 -6.72 -15.73 -21.24
N ASP A 667 -6.75 -15.02 -22.36
CA ASP A 667 -5.86 -13.87 -22.59
C ASP A 667 -6.23 -12.63 -21.75
N GLU A 668 -7.43 -12.59 -21.20
CA GLU A 668 -7.94 -11.51 -20.34
C GLU A 668 -7.77 -11.81 -18.84
N ASP A 669 -7.19 -12.96 -18.50
CA ASP A 669 -7.06 -13.46 -17.14
C ASP A 669 -5.75 -12.96 -16.53
N LYS A 670 -5.81 -12.23 -15.43
CA LYS A 670 -4.60 -11.72 -14.73
C LYS A 670 -3.74 -12.84 -14.14
N ASP A 671 -4.31 -14.01 -13.88
CA ASP A 671 -3.55 -15.20 -13.44
C ASP A 671 -2.55 -15.69 -14.50
N LEU A 672 -2.65 -15.19 -15.71
CA LEU A 672 -1.69 -15.44 -16.77
C LEU A 672 -0.31 -14.82 -16.45
N PHE A 673 -0.25 -13.72 -15.68
CA PHE A 673 1.02 -13.01 -15.42
C PHE A 673 2.06 -13.90 -14.71
N PRO A 674 1.77 -14.53 -13.55
CA PRO A 674 2.76 -15.38 -12.90
C PRO A 674 3.17 -16.60 -13.73
N LEU A 675 2.27 -17.11 -14.58
CA LEU A 675 2.60 -18.19 -15.49
C LEU A 675 3.53 -17.73 -16.62
N LEU A 676 3.34 -16.52 -17.18
CA LEU A 676 4.23 -15.94 -18.19
C LEU A 676 5.62 -15.70 -17.63
N GLU A 677 5.72 -15.17 -16.41
CA GLU A 677 6.98 -14.96 -15.69
C GLU A 677 7.71 -16.29 -15.45
N CYS A 678 6.99 -17.28 -14.92
CA CYS A 678 7.53 -18.64 -14.74
C CYS A 678 8.06 -19.24 -16.06
N LEU A 679 7.29 -19.13 -17.16
CA LEU A 679 7.71 -19.67 -18.45
C LEU A 679 8.92 -18.92 -19.03
N SER A 680 9.12 -17.64 -18.70
CA SER A 680 10.31 -16.88 -19.10
C SER A 680 11.57 -17.49 -18.48
N SER A 681 11.59 -17.70 -17.15
CA SER A 681 12.69 -18.34 -16.44
C SER A 681 12.93 -19.78 -16.91
N VAL A 682 11.85 -20.55 -17.10
CA VAL A 682 11.94 -21.92 -17.61
C VAL A 682 12.49 -21.98 -19.04
N ALA A 683 12.10 -21.06 -19.93
CA ALA A 683 12.59 -21.02 -21.29
C ALA A 683 14.10 -20.69 -21.33
N THR A 684 14.54 -19.78 -20.49
CA THR A 684 15.97 -19.40 -20.34
C THR A 684 16.79 -20.58 -19.81
N ALA A 685 16.28 -21.33 -18.82
CA ALA A 685 16.95 -22.49 -18.22
C ALA A 685 16.99 -23.70 -19.18
N LEU A 686 15.86 -24.01 -19.84
CA LEU A 686 15.75 -25.17 -20.72
C LEU A 686 16.45 -24.98 -22.07
N GLN A 687 16.72 -23.76 -22.50
CA GLN A 687 17.40 -23.49 -23.77
C GLN A 687 16.79 -24.29 -24.93
N SER A 688 17.61 -25.08 -25.66
CA SER A 688 17.13 -25.93 -26.77
C SER A 688 16.05 -26.93 -26.39
N GLY A 689 15.91 -27.30 -25.12
CA GLY A 689 14.86 -28.17 -24.63
C GLY A 689 13.47 -27.54 -24.69
N PHE A 690 13.38 -26.19 -24.72
CA PHE A 690 12.12 -25.46 -24.86
C PHE A 690 11.61 -25.36 -26.32
N LEU A 691 12.42 -25.69 -27.33
CA LEU A 691 12.07 -25.55 -28.75
C LEU A 691 10.72 -26.18 -29.15
N PRO A 692 10.29 -27.34 -28.64
CA PRO A 692 9.01 -27.92 -29.00
C PRO A 692 7.80 -27.05 -28.57
N TYR A 693 7.97 -26.16 -27.62
CA TYR A 693 6.94 -25.31 -27.04
C TYR A 693 7.03 -23.85 -27.50
N CYS A 694 8.14 -23.47 -28.16
CA CYS A 694 8.48 -22.09 -28.45
C CYS A 694 7.45 -21.39 -29.36
N GLU A 695 7.06 -22.02 -30.48
CA GLU A 695 6.22 -21.36 -31.49
C GLU A 695 4.82 -20.96 -30.96
N PRO A 696 4.03 -21.85 -30.28
CA PRO A 696 2.74 -21.45 -29.71
C PRO A 696 2.86 -20.39 -28.61
N VAL A 697 3.90 -20.48 -27.76
CA VAL A 697 4.14 -19.49 -26.69
C VAL A 697 4.47 -18.13 -27.30
N TYR A 698 5.39 -18.10 -28.27
CA TYR A 698 5.75 -16.88 -29.00
C TYR A 698 4.54 -16.21 -29.66
N GLN A 699 3.71 -16.96 -30.38
CA GLN A 699 2.56 -16.40 -31.08
C GLN A 699 1.53 -15.80 -30.12
N ARG A 700 1.29 -16.42 -28.97
CA ARG A 700 0.36 -15.89 -27.98
C ARG A 700 0.89 -14.60 -27.35
N CYS A 701 2.18 -14.51 -27.02
CA CYS A 701 2.79 -13.27 -26.51
C CYS A 701 2.66 -12.12 -27.53
N VAL A 702 2.95 -12.38 -28.81
CA VAL A 702 2.75 -11.37 -29.88
C VAL A 702 1.29 -10.92 -29.96
N THR A 703 0.35 -11.85 -29.79
CA THR A 703 -1.08 -11.54 -29.80
C THR A 703 -1.48 -10.69 -28.61
N LEU A 704 -0.96 -10.96 -27.41
CA LEU A 704 -1.20 -10.15 -26.21
C LEU A 704 -0.71 -8.72 -26.41
N VAL A 705 0.52 -8.53 -26.89
CA VAL A 705 1.07 -7.21 -27.21
C VAL A 705 0.18 -6.48 -28.23
N GLN A 706 -0.26 -7.17 -29.28
CA GLN A 706 -1.11 -6.59 -30.32
C GLN A 706 -2.50 -6.18 -29.78
N LYS A 707 -3.12 -7.01 -28.92
CA LYS A 707 -4.42 -6.71 -28.29
C LYS A 707 -4.31 -5.49 -27.39
N THR A 708 -3.30 -5.44 -26.51
CA THR A 708 -3.10 -4.31 -25.58
C THR A 708 -2.88 -3.00 -26.33
N LEU A 709 -2.05 -3.00 -27.39
CA LEU A 709 -1.83 -1.81 -28.21
C LEU A 709 -3.11 -1.39 -28.97
N ALA A 710 -3.89 -2.33 -29.48
CA ALA A 710 -5.16 -2.03 -30.15
C ALA A 710 -6.18 -1.40 -29.18
N GLN A 711 -6.26 -1.91 -27.95
CA GLN A 711 -7.11 -1.33 -26.90
C GLN A 711 -6.63 0.07 -26.51
N ALA A 712 -5.31 0.30 -26.37
CA ALA A 712 -4.75 1.62 -26.11
C ALA A 712 -5.11 2.64 -27.19
N MET A 713 -5.08 2.23 -28.47
CA MET A 713 -5.49 3.08 -29.58
C MET A 713 -6.99 3.43 -29.54
N MET A 714 -7.84 2.46 -29.22
CA MET A 714 -9.28 2.69 -29.07
C MET A 714 -9.60 3.60 -27.89
N TYR A 715 -8.96 3.38 -26.76
CA TYR A 715 -9.10 4.26 -25.59
C TYR A 715 -8.65 5.69 -25.89
N THR A 716 -7.51 5.88 -26.59
CA THR A 716 -7.04 7.23 -26.97
C THR A 716 -8.01 7.95 -27.91
N GLN A 717 -8.72 7.22 -28.78
CA GLN A 717 -9.69 7.81 -29.70
C GLN A 717 -11.07 8.07 -29.06
N HIS A 718 -11.50 7.21 -28.15
CA HIS A 718 -12.83 7.22 -27.55
C HIS A 718 -12.77 6.81 -26.07
N PRO A 719 -12.18 7.64 -25.19
CA PRO A 719 -11.99 7.30 -23.77
C PRO A 719 -13.31 7.09 -23.01
N GLU A 720 -14.42 7.67 -23.53
CA GLU A 720 -15.74 7.49 -22.93
C GLU A 720 -16.43 6.15 -23.29
N GLN A 721 -15.88 5.38 -24.23
CA GLN A 721 -16.50 4.14 -24.73
C GLN A 721 -15.65 2.88 -24.46
N TYR A 722 -14.37 3.05 -24.19
CA TYR A 722 -13.42 1.97 -23.97
C TYR A 722 -12.68 2.17 -22.65
N GLU A 723 -12.42 1.08 -21.96
CA GLU A 723 -11.60 1.07 -20.76
C GLU A 723 -10.11 1.21 -21.13
N ALA A 724 -9.34 1.81 -20.21
CA ALA A 724 -7.90 1.89 -20.36
C ALA A 724 -7.30 0.48 -20.46
N PRO A 725 -6.29 0.24 -21.33
CA PRO A 725 -5.66 -1.07 -21.42
C PRO A 725 -4.84 -1.34 -20.15
N ASP A 726 -4.94 -2.56 -19.65
CA ASP A 726 -4.02 -3.05 -18.64
C ASP A 726 -2.64 -3.29 -19.32
N LYS A 727 -1.68 -2.45 -19.00
CA LYS A 727 -0.34 -2.47 -19.62
C LYS A 727 0.49 -3.67 -19.20
N ASP A 728 0.15 -4.30 -18.07
CA ASP A 728 0.92 -5.41 -17.52
C ASP A 728 0.87 -6.64 -18.43
N PHE A 729 -0.25 -6.88 -19.14
CA PHE A 729 -0.31 -7.92 -20.17
C PHE A 729 0.78 -7.77 -21.25
N MET A 730 1.07 -6.55 -21.65
CA MET A 730 2.10 -6.28 -22.64
C MET A 730 3.51 -6.43 -22.04
N ILE A 731 3.72 -5.95 -20.81
CA ILE A 731 5.01 -5.99 -20.13
C ILE A 731 5.44 -7.45 -19.94
N VAL A 732 4.60 -8.27 -19.32
CA VAL A 732 4.91 -9.68 -19.03
C VAL A 732 5.04 -10.51 -20.31
N ALA A 733 4.25 -10.20 -21.35
CA ALA A 733 4.39 -10.86 -22.65
C ALA A 733 5.74 -10.51 -23.32
N LEU A 734 6.23 -9.28 -23.19
CA LEU A 734 7.53 -8.85 -23.70
C LEU A 734 8.69 -9.45 -22.88
N ASP A 735 8.52 -9.63 -21.57
CA ASP A 735 9.51 -10.29 -20.73
C ASP A 735 9.65 -11.78 -21.08
N LEU A 736 8.54 -12.48 -21.37
CA LEU A 736 8.61 -13.86 -21.87
C LEU A 736 9.27 -13.93 -23.26
N LEU A 737 8.97 -12.99 -24.17
CA LEU A 737 9.66 -12.92 -25.47
C LEU A 737 11.17 -12.67 -25.30
N SER A 738 11.57 -11.90 -24.28
CA SER A 738 12.98 -11.70 -23.92
C SER A 738 13.63 -12.99 -23.44
N GLY A 739 12.97 -13.72 -22.52
CA GLY A 739 13.46 -15.02 -22.03
C GLY A 739 13.59 -16.05 -23.15
N LEU A 740 12.61 -16.08 -24.09
CA LEU A 740 12.74 -16.93 -25.30
C LEU A 740 13.96 -16.54 -26.17
N ALA A 741 14.22 -15.24 -26.35
CA ALA A 741 15.36 -14.78 -27.14
C ALA A 741 16.70 -15.09 -26.46
N GLU A 742 16.76 -14.97 -25.14
CA GLU A 742 17.93 -15.29 -24.33
C GLU A 742 18.21 -16.81 -24.33
N GLY A 743 17.19 -17.63 -24.05
CA GLY A 743 17.35 -19.08 -23.97
C GLY A 743 17.58 -19.77 -25.32
N LEU A 744 16.94 -19.29 -26.39
CA LEU A 744 16.93 -19.96 -27.70
C LEU A 744 17.82 -19.27 -28.75
N GLY A 745 18.26 -18.03 -28.51
CA GLY A 745 19.16 -17.29 -29.39
C GLY A 745 18.65 -17.22 -30.84
N GLY A 746 19.47 -17.64 -31.80
CA GLY A 746 19.17 -17.56 -33.23
C GLY A 746 17.95 -18.37 -33.72
N HIS A 747 17.40 -19.26 -32.90
CA HIS A 747 16.18 -20.00 -33.27
C HIS A 747 14.93 -19.09 -33.25
N VAL A 748 14.93 -18.00 -32.45
CA VAL A 748 13.84 -17.03 -32.37
C VAL A 748 13.84 -16.08 -33.58
N GLU A 749 14.98 -15.90 -34.26
CA GLU A 749 15.10 -14.99 -35.42
C GLU A 749 14.09 -15.29 -36.53
N GLN A 750 13.82 -16.57 -36.81
CA GLN A 750 12.86 -16.96 -37.84
C GLN A 750 11.42 -16.63 -37.42
N LEU A 751 11.09 -16.73 -36.13
CA LEU A 751 9.78 -16.38 -35.60
C LEU A 751 9.59 -14.87 -35.66
N VAL A 752 10.60 -14.09 -35.23
CA VAL A 752 10.59 -12.62 -35.31
C VAL A 752 10.41 -12.16 -36.77
N ALA A 753 11.18 -12.74 -37.73
CA ALA A 753 11.09 -12.37 -39.14
C ALA A 753 9.73 -12.68 -39.79
N ARG A 754 8.98 -13.66 -39.27
CA ARG A 754 7.63 -14.03 -39.75
C ARG A 754 6.50 -13.30 -39.02
N SER A 755 6.77 -12.64 -37.92
CA SER A 755 5.78 -11.93 -37.11
C SER A 755 5.80 -10.43 -37.37
N ASN A 756 4.79 -9.72 -36.86
CA ASN A 756 4.70 -8.27 -36.92
C ASN A 756 5.27 -7.57 -35.69
N ILE A 757 5.94 -8.31 -34.78
CA ILE A 757 6.38 -7.76 -33.47
C ILE A 757 7.25 -6.52 -33.63
N MET A 758 8.17 -6.50 -34.58
CA MET A 758 9.02 -5.34 -34.85
C MET A 758 8.22 -4.12 -35.28
N THR A 759 7.17 -4.33 -36.06
CA THR A 759 6.25 -3.25 -36.49
C THR A 759 5.46 -2.73 -35.30
N LEU A 760 4.98 -3.61 -34.41
CA LEU A 760 4.27 -3.23 -33.20
C LEU A 760 5.13 -2.39 -32.26
N LEU A 761 6.38 -2.79 -32.05
CA LEU A 761 7.35 -2.08 -31.17
C LEU A 761 7.74 -0.69 -31.72
N HIS A 762 7.64 -0.46 -33.03
CA HIS A 762 7.88 0.84 -33.65
C HIS A 762 6.59 1.67 -33.85
N SER A 763 5.48 1.22 -33.34
CA SER A 763 4.20 1.96 -33.42
C SER A 763 4.29 3.27 -32.64
N PRO A 764 3.73 4.40 -33.17
CA PRO A 764 3.59 5.66 -32.43
C PRO A 764 2.77 5.54 -31.14
N SER A 765 2.01 4.47 -31.02
CA SER A 765 1.22 4.15 -29.81
C SER A 765 2.05 3.52 -28.70
N PHE A 766 3.32 3.18 -28.98
CA PHE A 766 4.27 2.79 -27.95
C PHE A 766 4.71 4.05 -27.22
N PRO A 767 4.58 4.13 -25.88
CA PRO A 767 4.96 5.34 -25.16
C PRO A 767 6.41 5.69 -25.46
N PRO A 768 6.73 6.96 -25.79
CA PRO A 768 8.10 7.37 -26.03
C PRO A 768 8.86 7.26 -24.70
N HIS A 769 9.73 6.26 -24.60
CA HIS A 769 10.64 6.18 -23.47
C HIS A 769 11.66 7.32 -23.55
N PRO A 770 11.86 8.12 -22.49
CA PRO A 770 13.06 8.92 -22.37
C PRO A 770 14.26 7.96 -22.40
N LEU A 771 15.28 8.34 -23.16
CA LEU A 771 16.57 7.61 -23.22
C LEU A 771 17.03 7.28 -21.78
N PRO A 772 17.40 6.04 -21.47
CA PRO A 772 17.64 5.62 -20.10
C PRO A 772 18.73 6.45 -19.45
N SER A 773 18.36 7.22 -18.42
CA SER A 773 19.28 7.49 -17.32
C SER A 773 19.62 6.13 -16.72
N ALA A 774 20.89 5.86 -16.45
CA ALA A 774 21.38 4.58 -15.97
C ALA A 774 20.58 4.11 -14.75
N GLY A 775 19.56 3.30 -14.95
CA GLY A 775 18.64 2.81 -13.90
C GLY A 775 17.23 2.45 -14.39
N SER A 776 16.79 2.92 -15.57
CA SER A 776 15.49 2.53 -16.10
C SER A 776 15.57 1.22 -16.88
N ARG A 777 14.67 0.29 -16.61
CA ARG A 777 14.53 -0.96 -17.37
C ARG A 777 14.04 -0.60 -18.79
N VAL A 778 14.94 -0.57 -19.75
CA VAL A 778 14.59 -0.83 -21.15
C VAL A 778 14.15 -2.29 -21.16
N CYS A 779 12.98 -2.58 -21.74
CA CYS A 779 12.52 -3.96 -21.91
C CYS A 779 13.72 -4.79 -22.40
N PRO A 780 14.17 -5.82 -21.66
CA PRO A 780 15.35 -6.60 -22.02
C PRO A 780 15.26 -7.16 -23.45
N PHE A 781 14.04 -7.47 -23.91
CA PHE A 781 13.76 -7.93 -25.27
C PHE A 781 14.18 -6.91 -26.34
N VAL A 782 13.88 -5.63 -26.15
CA VAL A 782 14.32 -4.56 -27.08
C VAL A 782 15.85 -4.44 -27.04
N THR A 783 16.43 -4.56 -25.85
CA THR A 783 17.90 -4.49 -25.69
C THR A 783 18.58 -5.71 -26.28
N VAL A 784 18.09 -6.92 -26.05
CA VAL A 784 18.64 -8.18 -26.61
C VAL A 784 18.47 -8.21 -28.13
N LEU A 785 17.31 -7.81 -28.65
CA LEU A 785 17.11 -7.70 -30.10
C LEU A 785 17.97 -6.61 -30.76
N CYS A 786 18.15 -5.46 -30.12
CA CYS A 786 18.94 -4.37 -30.66
C CYS A 786 20.45 -4.60 -30.55
N TRP A 787 20.93 -5.31 -29.51
CA TRP A 787 22.36 -5.51 -29.25
C TRP A 787 22.84 -6.91 -29.60
N GLY A 788 22.05 -7.94 -29.39
CA GLY A 788 22.43 -9.33 -29.68
C GLY A 788 22.37 -9.70 -31.17
N LEU A 789 21.42 -9.12 -31.89
CA LEU A 789 21.17 -9.38 -33.31
C LEU A 789 21.67 -8.24 -34.21
N ALA A 790 22.08 -7.10 -33.67
CA ALA A 790 22.47 -5.89 -34.40
C ALA A 790 23.57 -6.04 -35.48
N PRO A 791 24.56 -6.96 -35.41
CA PRO A 791 25.57 -7.06 -36.47
C PRO A 791 25.00 -7.54 -37.81
N ARG A 792 23.89 -8.30 -37.82
CA ARG A 792 23.29 -8.84 -39.04
C ARG A 792 22.13 -8.02 -39.62
N TRP A 793 21.44 -7.20 -38.80
CA TRP A 793 20.26 -6.44 -39.24
C TRP A 793 20.56 -5.11 -39.94
N ARG A 794 21.82 -4.67 -39.94
CA ARG A 794 22.24 -3.45 -40.67
C ARG A 794 22.25 -3.63 -42.21
N GLU A 795 22.06 -4.85 -42.71
CA GLU A 795 22.12 -5.15 -44.14
C GLU A 795 20.76 -5.42 -44.81
N ILE A 796 19.64 -5.27 -44.07
CA ILE A 796 18.29 -5.43 -44.66
C ILE A 796 17.73 -4.05 -44.94
N PRO A 797 17.44 -3.71 -46.23
CA PRO A 797 16.80 -2.44 -46.57
C PRO A 797 15.36 -2.41 -45.99
N LEU A 798 15.06 -1.37 -45.28
CA LEU A 798 13.69 -1.00 -44.92
C LEU A 798 12.93 -0.64 -46.19
N VAL A 799 11.97 -1.47 -46.63
CA VAL A 799 10.94 -1.12 -47.58
C VAL A 799 9.64 -0.89 -46.82
#